data_189753d62bd1af5411ca4ade8780c650
#
_entry.id   189753d62bd1af5411ca4ade8780c650
#
_cell.length_a   1.000
_cell.length_b   1.000
_cell.length_c   1.000
_cell.angle_alpha   90.00
_cell.angle_beta   90.00
_cell.angle_gamma   90.00
#
_symmetry.space_group_name_H-M   'P 1'
#
loop_
_entity.id
_entity.type
_entity.pdbx_description
1 polymer ?
#
loop_
_entity_poly.entity_id
_entity_poly.type
_entity_poly.pdbx_seq_one_letter_code
_entity_poly.pdbx_strand_id
1 'polypeptide(L)'
;MSEREGQTSYDVHAVEAKWLPVWERLDPFRASDDAVVSGEREKRYALTMFPYPSGDLHMGHAEVFALHDVIARYWRFRGYEVLNPMGWDSFGLPAENAAIRNDEHPATYTYANIDTQFHSMKRYATSVDWSRRLHTSDPEYYRWTQWLFLKLREQGMAYRKNSPVNWCPRDQTVLANEQVLADGTCERCGAEVTKRELTQWFFRTTAYAQELYDCLDDLQDSWIGKVVNAQRSWIGRSEGAHVTFDVDGHDPITVFTTRPDTLFGTTFMVVAVDAKLAEELVTDEQRAEFETYRDEIRKASDIDRLATDRPKTGVFLGVHATNPLTGERIPVWATDYVLADYGTGAVMGVPGGDQRDWEFATTMDLPIVRTTEPPADWDGEAFNGEGPAINSPADGVTSALDINGLSVAEAKAATIAHLESIGHGEGTVNFRLRDWLLSRQRYWGAPIPVIHCPVDGEVPVPEDQLPVELPELRGADLKPKGTSPLGAAEEWVNVTCPTCGGPAKRDTDTMDTFVDSSWYFFRYLSPHDDTQAFDSALAEAWGPIDLYIGGDEHAVLHLLYARFFTKVLRDAGLITWDEPFAAYLSQGKVINNGRKMSKSLGNGVDLGAQLDEFGVDAVRLTLVFASPPEDNIDWADMSPAGSLRFLQRAWRLSGDVESAPGADPAAGDAALRKVTHRTVREAEQLVEAYRFNVVVARTMELVNATRKAIDSGPGGADPAVREAAEVVARLLSLVAPYTAEEMWERLGHEPSVASASWPEVDESLLVEDTVTCVVQVQGKVRATLEVSPDATDEQLTELALAEPNVQRAIDGAEVRRVIVRAPKLVNVVV
;
A
#
# COMPACT_ATOMS: atom_id res chain seq x y z
N MET A 1 -23.82 -50.92 5.71
CA MET A 1 -24.71 -50.48 4.60
C MET A 1 -25.98 -49.88 5.20
N SER A 2 -25.89 -48.69 5.79
CA SER A 2 -27.12 -48.01 6.25
C SER A 2 -26.79 -46.62 6.85
N GLU A 3 -26.18 -45.72 6.11
CA GLU A 3 -26.10 -44.28 6.48
C GLU A 3 -25.75 -43.37 5.25
N ARG A 4 -25.69 -43.92 4.04
CA ARG A 4 -25.40 -43.15 2.82
C ARG A 4 -26.66 -42.56 2.12
N GLU A 5 -27.86 -42.74 2.66
CA GLU A 5 -29.11 -42.26 2.04
C GLU A 5 -29.58 -40.86 2.47
N GLY A 6 -28.74 -40.06 3.17
CA GLY A 6 -29.19 -38.87 3.90
C GLY A 6 -29.08 -37.52 3.20
N GLN A 7 -28.31 -37.33 2.14
CA GLN A 7 -28.14 -35.98 1.55
C GLN A 7 -28.20 -36.02 0.03
N THR A 8 -29.38 -35.82 -0.53
CA THR A 8 -29.64 -35.73 -1.97
C THR A 8 -29.46 -34.31 -2.54
N SER A 9 -29.31 -33.30 -1.67
CA SER A 9 -29.08 -31.90 -2.05
C SER A 9 -27.96 -31.28 -1.21
N TYR A 10 -27.13 -30.45 -1.84
CA TYR A 10 -26.10 -29.65 -1.18
C TYR A 10 -26.79 -28.50 -0.42
N ASP A 11 -26.71 -28.53 0.90
CA ASP A 11 -27.21 -27.50 1.82
C ASP A 11 -26.01 -26.75 2.41
N VAL A 12 -25.80 -25.50 1.96
CA VAL A 12 -24.64 -24.70 2.36
C VAL A 12 -24.59 -24.45 3.87
N HIS A 13 -25.74 -24.18 4.48
CA HIS A 13 -25.80 -23.84 5.90
C HIS A 13 -25.58 -25.07 6.79
N ALA A 14 -26.08 -26.23 6.37
CA ALA A 14 -25.80 -27.48 7.07
C ALA A 14 -24.31 -27.84 7.02
N VAL A 15 -23.65 -27.59 5.87
CA VAL A 15 -22.20 -27.81 5.71
C VAL A 15 -21.39 -26.82 6.54
N GLU A 16 -21.74 -25.53 6.53
CA GLU A 16 -21.11 -24.51 7.40
C GLU A 16 -21.23 -24.89 8.89
N ALA A 17 -22.43 -25.22 9.34
CA ALA A 17 -22.68 -25.60 10.74
C ALA A 17 -21.94 -26.88 11.18
N LYS A 18 -21.68 -27.80 10.22
CA LYS A 18 -20.92 -29.03 10.47
C LYS A 18 -19.42 -28.73 10.67
N TRP A 19 -18.82 -27.94 9.75
CA TRP A 19 -17.36 -27.84 9.67
C TRP A 19 -16.75 -26.81 10.61
N LEU A 20 -17.45 -25.74 10.95
CA LEU A 20 -16.93 -24.71 11.86
C LEU A 20 -16.49 -25.29 13.21
N PRO A 21 -17.28 -26.12 13.94
CA PRO A 21 -16.83 -26.76 15.19
C PRO A 21 -15.71 -27.80 15.00
N VAL A 22 -15.61 -28.39 13.80
CA VAL A 22 -14.53 -29.35 13.50
C VAL A 22 -13.21 -28.61 13.40
N TRP A 23 -13.14 -27.49 12.70
CA TRP A 23 -11.93 -26.66 12.62
C TRP A 23 -11.54 -26.07 13.97
N GLU A 24 -12.49 -25.65 14.80
CA GLU A 24 -12.22 -25.17 16.15
C GLU A 24 -11.54 -26.23 17.02
N ARG A 25 -11.94 -27.49 16.86
CA ARG A 25 -11.32 -28.61 17.59
C ARG A 25 -9.97 -29.04 17.04
N LEU A 26 -9.81 -29.01 15.71
CA LEU A 26 -8.58 -29.46 15.02
C LEU A 26 -7.48 -28.41 15.06
N ASP A 27 -7.86 -27.14 15.10
CA ASP A 27 -6.97 -25.96 14.99
C ASP A 27 -5.90 -26.12 13.88
N PRO A 28 -6.33 -26.39 12.61
CA PRO A 28 -5.41 -26.85 11.55
C PRO A 28 -4.50 -25.74 11.03
N PHE A 29 -4.70 -24.49 11.46
CA PHE A 29 -3.98 -23.32 10.97
C PHE A 29 -2.97 -22.74 11.96
N ARG A 30 -2.84 -23.37 13.13
CA ARG A 30 -1.87 -22.94 14.13
C ARG A 30 -0.44 -23.11 13.61
N ALA A 31 0.35 -22.05 13.72
CA ALA A 31 1.75 -22.05 13.32
C ALA A 31 2.66 -22.56 14.44
N SER A 32 3.73 -23.30 14.07
CA SER A 32 4.73 -23.83 14.99
C SER A 32 6.02 -23.02 14.90
N ASP A 33 6.31 -22.23 15.93
CA ASP A 33 7.58 -21.52 16.04
C ASP A 33 8.77 -22.49 16.09
N ASP A 34 8.63 -23.62 16.80
CA ASP A 34 9.67 -24.62 16.94
C ASP A 34 10.08 -25.23 15.59
N ALA A 35 9.10 -25.48 14.70
CA ALA A 35 9.37 -26.05 13.38
C ALA A 35 10.20 -25.09 12.49
N VAL A 36 9.97 -23.78 12.63
CA VAL A 36 10.71 -22.75 11.91
C VAL A 36 12.09 -22.52 12.52
N VAL A 37 12.16 -22.35 13.83
CA VAL A 37 13.43 -22.09 14.55
C VAL A 37 14.40 -23.27 14.42
N SER A 38 13.88 -24.52 14.43
CA SER A 38 14.72 -25.71 14.23
C SER A 38 15.13 -25.94 12.76
N GLY A 39 14.50 -25.24 11.82
CA GLY A 39 14.70 -25.46 10.37
C GLY A 39 14.03 -26.74 9.85
N GLU A 40 13.10 -27.33 10.60
CA GLU A 40 12.30 -28.49 10.16
C GLU A 40 11.41 -28.13 8.97
N ARG A 41 10.85 -26.91 8.99
CA ARG A 41 10.04 -26.35 7.91
C ARG A 41 10.47 -24.93 7.55
N GLU A 42 10.42 -24.65 6.27
CA GLU A 42 10.63 -23.29 5.77
C GLU A 42 9.40 -22.43 6.10
N LYS A 43 9.63 -21.20 6.56
CA LYS A 43 8.57 -20.27 6.98
C LYS A 43 7.86 -19.64 5.78
N ARG A 44 6.62 -19.30 5.99
CA ARG A 44 5.89 -18.29 5.20
C ARG A 44 5.03 -17.45 6.14
N TYR A 45 5.32 -16.17 6.17
CA TYR A 45 4.54 -15.21 6.93
C TYR A 45 3.61 -14.47 5.97
N ALA A 46 2.34 -14.87 5.97
CA ALA A 46 1.29 -14.24 5.18
C ALA A 46 0.55 -13.24 6.06
N LEU A 47 0.45 -11.99 5.62
CA LEU A 47 -0.18 -10.93 6.40
C LEU A 47 -1.15 -10.12 5.56
N THR A 48 -2.28 -9.75 6.14
CA THR A 48 -3.20 -8.73 5.62
C THR A 48 -3.38 -7.61 6.64
N MET A 49 -3.77 -6.42 6.17
CA MET A 49 -4.06 -5.32 7.07
C MET A 49 -5.21 -5.70 8.01
N PHE A 50 -4.98 -5.54 9.31
CA PHE A 50 -6.00 -5.81 10.31
C PHE A 50 -7.08 -4.71 10.31
N PRO A 51 -8.36 -5.07 10.56
CA PRO A 51 -9.46 -4.14 10.41
C PRO A 51 -9.61 -3.19 11.60
N TYR A 52 -10.27 -2.04 11.32
CA TYR A 52 -10.82 -1.18 12.36
C TYR A 52 -12.16 -1.72 12.85
N PRO A 53 -12.40 -1.81 14.18
CA PRO A 53 -13.67 -2.29 14.74
C PRO A 53 -14.73 -1.17 14.80
N SER A 54 -15.05 -0.57 13.67
CA SER A 54 -16.03 0.51 13.54
C SER A 54 -17.42 0.06 13.04
N GLY A 55 -17.64 -1.25 12.99
CA GLY A 55 -18.83 -1.97 12.54
C GLY A 55 -18.46 -3.38 12.17
N ASP A 56 -19.40 -4.17 11.63
CA ASP A 56 -19.10 -5.52 11.14
C ASP A 56 -18.32 -5.50 9.82
N LEU A 57 -17.87 -6.68 9.36
CA LEU A 57 -17.18 -6.86 8.10
C LEU A 57 -18.04 -6.41 6.92
N HIS A 58 -17.39 -5.87 5.89
CA HIS A 58 -18.03 -5.45 4.64
C HIS A 58 -17.40 -6.15 3.44
N MET A 59 -17.95 -5.94 2.25
CA MET A 59 -17.52 -6.61 1.01
C MET A 59 -16.01 -6.45 0.71
N GLY A 60 -15.42 -5.29 1.02
CA GLY A 60 -13.97 -5.08 0.85
C GLY A 60 -13.13 -5.95 1.80
N HIS A 61 -13.57 -6.16 3.05
CA HIS A 61 -12.93 -7.13 3.94
C HIS A 61 -13.06 -8.56 3.41
N ALA A 62 -14.24 -8.92 2.92
CA ALA A 62 -14.49 -10.24 2.33
C ALA A 62 -13.56 -10.51 1.14
N GLU A 63 -13.33 -9.51 0.26
CA GLU A 63 -12.42 -9.62 -0.87
C GLU A 63 -10.97 -9.85 -0.42
N VAL A 64 -10.41 -8.95 0.39
CA VAL A 64 -9.00 -9.05 0.80
C VAL A 64 -8.74 -10.34 1.58
N PHE A 65 -9.65 -10.75 2.46
CA PHE A 65 -9.49 -11.99 3.22
C PHE A 65 -9.57 -13.23 2.33
N ALA A 66 -10.45 -13.26 1.32
CA ALA A 66 -10.53 -14.37 0.38
C ALA A 66 -9.27 -14.47 -0.48
N LEU A 67 -8.77 -13.37 -1.02
CA LEU A 67 -7.54 -13.33 -1.85
C LEU A 67 -6.30 -13.75 -1.04
N HIS A 68 -6.17 -13.22 0.18
CA HIS A 68 -5.08 -13.55 1.09
C HIS A 68 -5.09 -15.05 1.48
N ASP A 69 -6.27 -15.56 1.79
CA ASP A 69 -6.45 -16.95 2.23
C ASP A 69 -6.08 -17.97 1.14
N VAL A 70 -6.22 -17.63 -0.15
CA VAL A 70 -5.73 -18.46 -1.27
C VAL A 70 -4.24 -18.76 -1.13
N ILE A 71 -3.42 -17.75 -0.88
CA ILE A 71 -1.97 -17.89 -0.75
C ILE A 71 -1.59 -18.63 0.54
N ALA A 72 -2.22 -18.27 1.68
CA ALA A 72 -1.94 -18.92 2.95
C ALA A 72 -2.21 -20.44 2.88
N ARG A 73 -3.34 -20.83 2.28
CA ARG A 73 -3.68 -22.25 2.07
C ARG A 73 -2.76 -22.93 1.07
N TYR A 74 -2.42 -22.28 -0.04
CA TYR A 74 -1.50 -22.79 -1.04
C TYR A 74 -0.13 -23.08 -0.44
N TRP A 75 0.45 -22.15 0.31
CA TRP A 75 1.75 -22.34 0.95
C TRP A 75 1.73 -23.52 1.94
N ARG A 76 0.63 -23.67 2.70
CA ARG A 76 0.46 -24.83 3.60
C ARG A 76 0.44 -26.14 2.81
N PHE A 77 -0.26 -26.22 1.70
CA PHE A 77 -0.22 -27.40 0.81
C PHE A 77 1.16 -27.69 0.25
N ARG A 78 1.98 -26.67 0.08
CA ARG A 78 3.37 -26.82 -0.37
C ARG A 78 4.32 -27.29 0.75
N GLY A 79 3.82 -27.46 1.95
CA GLY A 79 4.57 -27.97 3.11
C GLY A 79 5.33 -26.91 3.90
N TYR A 80 5.09 -25.61 3.61
CA TYR A 80 5.63 -24.51 4.41
C TYR A 80 4.96 -24.44 5.78
N GLU A 81 5.69 -23.94 6.79
CA GLU A 81 5.08 -23.49 8.02
C GLU A 81 4.54 -22.09 7.83
N VAL A 82 3.20 -21.94 7.93
CA VAL A 82 2.52 -20.71 7.56
C VAL A 82 2.01 -19.98 8.79
N LEU A 83 2.53 -18.78 9.03
CA LEU A 83 1.99 -17.83 10.00
C LEU A 83 1.02 -16.88 9.29
N ASN A 84 -0.26 -16.98 9.67
CA ASN A 84 -1.35 -16.12 9.19
C ASN A 84 -2.13 -15.59 10.40
N PRO A 85 -1.63 -14.55 11.08
CA PRO A 85 -2.27 -14.01 12.29
C PRO A 85 -3.37 -13.01 11.94
N MET A 86 -4.22 -12.71 12.93
CA MET A 86 -5.24 -11.67 12.85
C MET A 86 -5.42 -10.96 14.19
N GLY A 87 -5.73 -9.67 14.12
CA GLY A 87 -6.04 -8.80 15.24
C GLY A 87 -6.88 -7.62 14.81
N TRP A 88 -6.90 -6.57 15.63
CA TRP A 88 -7.66 -5.36 15.35
C TRP A 88 -6.84 -4.10 15.65
N ASP A 89 -6.84 -3.17 14.69
CA ASP A 89 -6.43 -1.80 14.94
C ASP A 89 -7.59 -1.10 15.64
N SER A 90 -7.58 -1.20 16.96
CA SER A 90 -8.76 -0.93 17.79
C SER A 90 -8.74 0.46 18.43
N PHE A 91 -7.64 1.20 18.38
CA PHE A 91 -7.56 2.61 18.73
C PHE A 91 -7.93 3.52 17.55
N GLY A 92 -8.02 4.82 17.84
CA GLY A 92 -8.09 5.88 16.85
C GLY A 92 -9.49 6.37 16.50
N LEU A 93 -9.51 7.35 15.61
CA LEU A 93 -10.68 8.13 15.20
C LEU A 93 -11.84 7.29 14.64
N PRO A 94 -11.63 6.22 13.86
CA PRO A 94 -12.75 5.48 13.28
C PRO A 94 -13.68 4.88 14.34
N ALA A 95 -13.10 4.21 15.34
CA ALA A 95 -13.86 3.60 16.43
C ALA A 95 -14.46 4.66 17.38
N GLU A 96 -13.66 5.67 17.76
CA GLU A 96 -14.10 6.75 18.65
C GLU A 96 -15.25 7.56 18.05
N ASN A 97 -15.13 7.99 16.79
CA ASN A 97 -16.19 8.75 16.12
C ASN A 97 -17.47 7.91 15.94
N ALA A 98 -17.35 6.60 15.73
CA ALA A 98 -18.50 5.71 15.66
C ALA A 98 -19.18 5.57 17.03
N ALA A 99 -18.43 5.40 18.10
CA ALA A 99 -18.94 5.34 19.46
C ALA A 99 -19.66 6.65 19.86
N ILE A 100 -19.05 7.80 19.60
CA ILE A 100 -19.66 9.12 19.88
C ILE A 100 -20.99 9.29 19.13
N ARG A 101 -21.09 8.86 17.87
CA ARG A 101 -22.36 8.93 17.11
C ARG A 101 -23.45 8.05 17.70
N ASN A 102 -23.09 6.93 18.31
CA ASN A 102 -24.02 5.99 18.93
C ASN A 102 -24.28 6.30 20.43
N ASP A 103 -23.69 7.38 20.96
CA ASP A 103 -23.75 7.78 22.37
C ASP A 103 -23.24 6.67 23.32
N GLU A 104 -22.19 5.98 22.90
CA GLU A 104 -21.55 4.90 23.63
C GLU A 104 -20.11 5.26 24.04
N HIS A 105 -19.60 4.55 25.06
CA HIS A 105 -18.18 4.67 25.42
C HIS A 105 -17.30 4.00 24.37
N PRO A 106 -16.18 4.60 23.93
CA PRO A 106 -15.32 4.04 22.87
C PRO A 106 -14.85 2.61 23.15
N ALA A 107 -14.45 2.28 24.38
CA ALA A 107 -14.05 0.91 24.73
C ALA A 107 -15.21 -0.08 24.55
N THR A 108 -16.40 0.22 25.11
CA THR A 108 -17.58 -0.67 25.03
C THR A 108 -17.95 -0.94 23.58
N TYR A 109 -18.04 0.12 22.76
CA TYR A 109 -18.35 0.03 21.34
C TYR A 109 -17.30 -0.77 20.55
N THR A 110 -16.02 -0.48 20.80
CA THR A 110 -14.89 -1.14 20.12
C THR A 110 -14.87 -2.64 20.38
N TYR A 111 -14.91 -3.07 21.66
CA TYR A 111 -14.84 -4.49 22.00
C TYR A 111 -16.08 -5.28 21.56
N ALA A 112 -17.27 -4.67 21.57
CA ALA A 112 -18.47 -5.29 21.00
C ALA A 112 -18.34 -5.52 19.49
N ASN A 113 -17.75 -4.58 18.74
CA ASN A 113 -17.49 -4.77 17.31
C ASN A 113 -16.37 -5.78 17.05
N ILE A 114 -15.33 -5.82 17.87
CA ILE A 114 -14.26 -6.84 17.77
C ILE A 114 -14.88 -8.24 17.91
N ASP A 115 -15.76 -8.45 18.90
CA ASP A 115 -16.43 -9.74 19.09
C ASP A 115 -17.30 -10.10 17.88
N THR A 116 -18.07 -9.15 17.37
CA THR A 116 -18.87 -9.34 16.16
C THR A 116 -17.99 -9.71 14.96
N GLN A 117 -16.95 -8.95 14.69
CA GLN A 117 -16.04 -9.23 13.57
C GLN A 117 -15.30 -10.56 13.72
N PHE A 118 -14.91 -10.93 14.95
CA PHE A 118 -14.27 -12.21 15.22
C PHE A 118 -15.16 -13.40 14.81
N HIS A 119 -16.45 -13.36 15.19
CA HIS A 119 -17.40 -14.40 14.79
C HIS A 119 -17.64 -14.39 13.26
N SER A 120 -17.73 -13.20 12.66
CA SER A 120 -17.87 -13.05 11.20
C SER A 120 -16.66 -13.60 10.45
N MET A 121 -15.43 -13.37 10.94
CA MET A 121 -14.21 -13.92 10.32
C MET A 121 -14.12 -15.45 10.46
N LYS A 122 -14.49 -15.99 11.61
CA LYS A 122 -14.57 -17.45 11.81
C LYS A 122 -15.57 -18.08 10.86
N ARG A 123 -16.78 -17.50 10.75
CA ARG A 123 -17.80 -17.93 9.79
C ARG A 123 -17.28 -17.84 8.35
N TYR A 124 -16.51 -16.78 8.02
CA TYR A 124 -15.93 -16.57 6.69
C TYR A 124 -14.83 -17.57 6.34
N ALA A 125 -14.48 -18.47 7.26
CA ALA A 125 -13.54 -19.58 7.11
C ALA A 125 -12.13 -19.16 6.68
N THR A 126 -11.63 -18.06 7.22
CA THR A 126 -10.24 -17.65 7.04
C THR A 126 -9.28 -18.61 7.74
N SER A 127 -8.14 -18.95 7.11
CA SER A 127 -7.12 -19.86 7.66
C SER A 127 -6.19 -19.16 8.68
N VAL A 128 -6.78 -18.49 9.66
CA VAL A 128 -6.07 -17.66 10.65
C VAL A 128 -5.60 -18.49 11.83
N ASP A 129 -4.37 -18.23 12.27
CA ASP A 129 -3.86 -18.66 13.58
C ASP A 129 -4.40 -17.73 14.69
N TRP A 130 -5.51 -18.14 15.29
CA TRP A 130 -6.18 -17.36 16.34
C TRP A 130 -5.41 -17.30 17.66
N SER A 131 -4.38 -18.12 17.86
CA SER A 131 -3.50 -18.04 19.03
C SER A 131 -2.64 -16.77 19.05
N ARG A 132 -2.53 -16.10 17.89
CA ARG A 132 -1.79 -14.85 17.72
C ARG A 132 -2.67 -13.59 17.81
N ARG A 133 -3.94 -13.73 18.23
CA ARG A 133 -4.89 -12.60 18.30
C ARG A 133 -4.39 -11.50 19.23
N LEU A 134 -4.53 -10.25 18.77
CA LEU A 134 -4.22 -9.05 19.54
C LEU A 134 -5.18 -7.90 19.22
N HIS A 135 -5.27 -6.91 20.12
CA HIS A 135 -6.00 -5.67 19.91
C HIS A 135 -5.08 -4.51 20.30
N THR A 136 -4.96 -3.49 19.46
CA THR A 136 -4.04 -2.38 19.75
C THR A 136 -4.46 -1.54 20.96
N SER A 137 -5.76 -1.58 21.34
CA SER A 137 -6.29 -0.88 22.52
C SER A 137 -6.14 -1.65 23.83
N ASP A 138 -5.59 -2.88 23.81
CA ASP A 138 -5.33 -3.62 25.05
C ASP A 138 -4.09 -3.05 25.75
N PRO A 139 -4.13 -2.88 27.09
CA PRO A 139 -2.97 -2.42 27.87
C PRO A 139 -1.71 -3.26 27.65
N GLU A 140 -1.85 -4.58 27.44
CA GLU A 140 -0.74 -5.49 27.12
C GLU A 140 -0.10 -5.20 25.75
N TYR A 141 -0.83 -4.54 24.82
CA TYR A 141 -0.29 -4.11 23.53
C TYR A 141 0.29 -2.71 23.60
N TYR A 142 -0.52 -1.68 23.98
CA TYR A 142 -0.05 -0.30 23.89
C TYR A 142 1.00 0.07 24.94
N ARG A 143 1.20 -0.73 26.00
CA ARG A 143 2.39 -0.66 26.84
C ARG A 143 3.68 -0.64 26.01
N TRP A 144 3.72 -1.48 24.98
CA TRP A 144 4.90 -1.59 24.13
C TRP A 144 4.95 -0.51 23.06
N THR A 145 3.82 -0.01 22.57
CA THR A 145 3.78 1.22 21.77
C THR A 145 4.38 2.39 22.56
N GLN A 146 4.02 2.52 23.84
CA GLN A 146 4.59 3.54 24.72
C GLN A 146 6.08 3.32 24.97
N TRP A 147 6.51 2.10 25.17
CA TRP A 147 7.91 1.74 25.32
C TRP A 147 8.73 2.09 24.06
N LEU A 148 8.23 1.74 22.89
CA LEU A 148 8.84 2.10 21.60
C LEU A 148 8.96 3.61 21.44
N PHE A 149 7.92 4.38 21.78
CA PHE A 149 8.01 5.84 21.79
C PHE A 149 9.15 6.33 22.68
N LEU A 150 9.30 5.79 23.89
CA LEU A 150 10.40 6.17 24.79
C LEU A 150 11.77 5.81 24.21
N LYS A 151 11.92 4.65 23.56
CA LYS A 151 13.16 4.25 22.88
C LYS A 151 13.51 5.19 21.72
N LEU A 152 12.52 5.56 20.89
CA LEU A 152 12.72 6.56 19.84
C LEU A 152 13.11 7.93 20.43
N ARG A 153 12.53 8.31 21.57
CA ARG A 153 12.88 9.54 22.26
C ARG A 153 14.33 9.53 22.78
N GLU A 154 14.78 8.43 23.38
CA GLU A 154 16.18 8.26 23.83
C GLU A 154 17.18 8.42 22.68
N GLN A 155 16.83 7.99 21.48
CA GLN A 155 17.63 8.12 20.26
C GLN A 155 17.48 9.50 19.57
N GLY A 156 16.67 10.41 20.12
CA GLY A 156 16.40 11.71 19.51
C GLY A 156 15.47 11.63 18.27
N MET A 157 14.85 10.48 18.05
CA MET A 157 13.89 10.26 16.95
C MET A 157 12.48 10.73 17.29
N ALA A 158 12.10 10.77 18.57
CA ALA A 158 10.88 11.43 19.03
C ALA A 158 11.23 12.75 19.71
N TYR A 159 10.59 13.84 19.29
CA TYR A 159 10.87 15.18 19.78
C TYR A 159 9.61 16.06 19.73
N ARG A 160 9.62 17.17 20.49
CA ARG A 160 8.50 18.09 20.60
C ARG A 160 8.90 19.48 20.11
N LYS A 161 8.06 20.11 19.29
CA LYS A 161 8.28 21.49 18.82
C LYS A 161 6.97 22.23 18.64
N ASN A 162 7.03 23.56 18.71
CA ASN A 162 5.95 24.45 18.28
C ASN A 162 6.07 24.67 16.76
N SER A 163 4.99 24.41 16.03
CA SER A 163 4.97 24.65 14.58
C SER A 163 3.53 24.79 14.08
N PRO A 164 3.33 25.37 12.89
CA PRO A 164 2.06 25.30 12.18
C PRO A 164 1.73 23.84 11.87
N VAL A 165 0.56 23.39 12.31
CA VAL A 165 0.09 22.00 12.10
C VAL A 165 -1.27 22.00 11.40
N ASN A 166 -1.55 20.93 10.66
CA ASN A 166 -2.83 20.73 10.03
C ASN A 166 -3.90 20.44 11.10
N TRP A 167 -5.00 21.16 11.08
CA TRP A 167 -6.09 21.02 12.01
C TRP A 167 -7.39 20.67 11.31
N CYS A 168 -8.03 19.56 11.73
CA CYS A 168 -9.37 19.22 11.28
C CYS A 168 -10.42 19.88 12.21
N PRO A 169 -11.20 20.86 11.71
CA PRO A 169 -12.18 21.56 12.55
C PRO A 169 -13.39 20.69 12.93
N ARG A 170 -13.66 19.64 12.15
CA ARG A 170 -14.78 18.72 12.41
C ARG A 170 -14.41 17.64 13.43
N ASP A 171 -13.25 17.01 13.27
CA ASP A 171 -12.75 16.01 14.21
C ASP A 171 -12.05 16.65 15.42
N GLN A 172 -11.78 17.96 15.37
CA GLN A 172 -11.15 18.77 16.42
C GLN A 172 -9.83 18.19 16.91
N THR A 173 -8.97 17.81 15.97
CA THR A 173 -7.64 17.27 16.23
C THR A 173 -6.66 17.65 15.13
N VAL A 174 -5.37 17.54 15.41
CA VAL A 174 -4.34 17.70 14.40
C VAL A 174 -4.26 16.47 13.49
N LEU A 175 -3.75 16.68 12.28
CA LEU A 175 -3.54 15.66 11.26
C LEU A 175 -2.07 15.65 10.85
N ALA A 176 -1.51 14.45 10.60
CA ALA A 176 -0.26 14.33 9.89
C ALA A 176 -0.42 14.85 8.44
N ASN A 177 0.69 15.20 7.79
CA ASN A 177 0.63 15.72 6.41
C ASN A 177 0.01 14.69 5.44
N GLU A 178 0.31 13.42 5.69
CA GLU A 178 -0.17 12.27 4.94
C GLU A 178 -1.69 12.06 5.04
N GLN A 179 -2.33 12.64 6.06
CA GLN A 179 -3.77 12.55 6.32
C GLN A 179 -4.57 13.72 5.71
N VAL A 180 -3.89 14.61 5.00
CA VAL A 180 -4.52 15.69 4.24
C VAL A 180 -4.51 15.32 2.76
N LEU A 181 -5.71 15.24 2.17
CA LEU A 181 -5.87 14.90 0.76
C LEU A 181 -5.35 16.05 -0.14
N ALA A 182 -5.12 15.75 -1.42
CA ALA A 182 -4.60 16.71 -2.39
C ALA A 182 -5.50 17.94 -2.59
N ASP A 183 -6.79 17.83 -2.27
CA ASP A 183 -7.76 18.92 -2.29
C ASP A 183 -7.84 19.70 -0.96
N GLY A 184 -6.91 19.45 0.00
CA GLY A 184 -6.82 20.10 1.31
C GLY A 184 -7.88 19.66 2.31
N THR A 185 -8.54 18.54 2.06
CA THR A 185 -9.55 18.01 2.97
C THR A 185 -9.00 16.91 3.87
N CYS A 186 -9.63 16.71 5.02
CA CYS A 186 -9.32 15.60 5.93
C CYS A 186 -9.71 14.25 5.30
N GLU A 187 -8.77 13.30 5.24
CA GLU A 187 -8.98 11.95 4.70
C GLU A 187 -10.16 11.21 5.35
N ARG A 188 -10.47 11.52 6.62
CA ARG A 188 -11.47 10.82 7.41
C ARG A 188 -12.87 11.40 7.26
N CYS A 189 -13.00 12.72 7.35
CA CYS A 189 -14.30 13.37 7.45
C CYS A 189 -14.63 14.31 6.29
N GLY A 190 -13.67 14.56 5.37
CA GLY A 190 -13.83 15.44 4.21
C GLY A 190 -14.00 16.92 4.56
N ALA A 191 -13.71 17.34 5.80
CA ALA A 191 -13.74 18.76 6.18
C ALA A 191 -12.47 19.45 5.67
N GLU A 192 -12.59 20.71 5.27
CA GLU A 192 -11.46 21.57 4.93
C GLU A 192 -10.51 21.72 6.12
N VAL A 193 -9.21 21.49 5.89
CA VAL A 193 -8.18 21.53 6.91
C VAL A 193 -7.65 22.95 7.05
N THR A 194 -7.45 23.37 8.30
CA THR A 194 -6.90 24.69 8.63
C THR A 194 -5.54 24.55 9.30
N LYS A 195 -4.75 25.64 9.39
CA LYS A 195 -3.48 25.67 10.14
C LYS A 195 -3.68 26.22 11.54
N ARG A 196 -2.96 25.63 12.51
CA ARG A 196 -2.86 26.14 13.90
C ARG A 196 -1.44 26.04 14.40
N GLU A 197 -1.00 27.02 15.17
CA GLU A 197 0.27 26.98 15.91
C GLU A 197 0.09 26.18 17.19
N LEU A 198 0.70 25.01 17.28
CA LEU A 198 0.63 24.12 18.43
C LEU A 198 1.99 23.47 18.73
N THR A 199 2.25 23.22 20.01
CA THR A 199 3.42 22.45 20.43
C THR A 199 3.06 20.96 20.46
N GLN A 200 3.65 20.16 19.57
CA GLN A 200 3.26 18.78 19.30
C GLN A 200 4.47 17.85 19.23
N TRP A 201 4.22 16.55 19.39
CA TRP A 201 5.23 15.50 19.23
C TRP A 201 5.36 15.05 17.78
N PHE A 202 6.58 14.75 17.38
CA PHE A 202 6.96 14.28 16.05
C PHE A 202 7.93 13.10 16.13
N PHE A 203 7.82 12.18 15.15
CA PHE A 203 8.92 11.28 14.81
C PHE A 203 9.75 11.86 13.66
N ARG A 204 11.08 11.77 13.78
CA ARG A 204 12.04 12.28 12.80
C ARG A 204 12.18 11.33 11.61
N THR A 205 11.12 11.13 10.85
CA THR A 205 11.11 10.30 9.65
C THR A 205 12.07 10.79 8.58
N THR A 206 12.35 12.10 8.56
CA THR A 206 13.32 12.71 7.65
C THR A 206 14.75 12.21 7.84
N ALA A 207 15.11 11.70 9.03
CA ALA A 207 16.41 11.09 9.26
C ALA A 207 16.66 9.85 8.41
N TYR A 208 15.61 9.17 7.99
CA TYR A 208 15.67 7.99 7.13
C TYR A 208 15.25 8.26 5.68
N ALA A 209 15.03 9.53 5.30
CA ALA A 209 14.49 9.88 3.98
C ALA A 209 15.31 9.32 2.81
N GLN A 210 16.65 9.40 2.88
CA GLN A 210 17.53 8.85 1.84
C GLN A 210 17.41 7.33 1.78
N GLU A 211 17.49 6.65 2.91
CA GLU A 211 17.43 5.18 2.96
C GLU A 211 16.06 4.66 2.54
N LEU A 212 14.97 5.29 3.00
CA LEU A 212 13.61 4.98 2.56
C LEU A 212 13.45 5.15 1.04
N TYR A 213 14.14 6.11 0.43
CA TYR A 213 14.12 6.34 -1.00
C TYR A 213 14.92 5.27 -1.75
N ASP A 214 16.16 4.98 -1.32
CA ASP A 214 17.08 4.08 -2.01
C ASP A 214 16.55 2.63 -2.01
N CYS A 215 16.03 2.15 -0.89
CA CYS A 215 15.44 0.81 -0.79
C CYS A 215 14.19 0.59 -1.68
N LEU A 216 13.61 1.65 -2.26
CA LEU A 216 12.51 1.49 -3.23
C LEU A 216 12.96 0.80 -4.53
N ASP A 217 14.26 0.83 -4.86
CA ASP A 217 14.79 0.15 -6.03
C ASP A 217 14.75 -1.38 -5.83
N ASP A 218 15.01 -1.85 -4.61
CA ASP A 218 14.97 -3.28 -4.25
C ASP A 218 13.52 -3.81 -4.18
N LEU A 219 12.55 -2.93 -3.89
CA LEU A 219 11.13 -3.29 -3.79
C LEU A 219 10.39 -3.27 -5.14
N GLN A 220 11.01 -2.72 -6.19
CA GLN A 220 10.34 -2.43 -7.46
C GLN A 220 9.77 -3.68 -8.17
N ASP A 221 10.44 -4.84 -8.04
CA ASP A 221 10.02 -6.08 -8.70
C ASP A 221 9.03 -6.90 -7.87
N SER A 222 8.91 -6.62 -6.56
CA SER A 222 8.08 -7.39 -5.62
C SER A 222 6.88 -6.61 -5.06
N TRP A 223 6.88 -5.30 -5.19
CA TRP A 223 5.78 -4.43 -4.83
C TRP A 223 5.08 -3.87 -6.07
N ILE A 224 3.78 -3.58 -5.96
CA ILE A 224 3.05 -2.95 -7.05
C ILE A 224 3.65 -1.58 -7.37
N GLY A 225 4.03 -1.36 -8.62
CA GLY A 225 4.71 -0.16 -9.10
C GLY A 225 3.98 1.15 -8.76
N LYS A 226 2.65 1.14 -8.66
CA LYS A 226 1.85 2.28 -8.21
C LYS A 226 2.23 2.73 -6.79
N VAL A 227 2.42 1.79 -5.87
CA VAL A 227 2.79 2.07 -4.47
C VAL A 227 4.22 2.57 -4.37
N VAL A 228 5.16 1.90 -5.06
CA VAL A 228 6.57 2.33 -5.13
C VAL A 228 6.68 3.76 -5.67
N ASN A 229 5.98 4.07 -6.76
CA ASN A 229 5.98 5.40 -7.36
C ASN A 229 5.32 6.46 -6.45
N ALA A 230 4.26 6.10 -5.73
CA ALA A 230 3.63 7.00 -4.76
C ALA A 230 4.59 7.35 -3.62
N GLN A 231 5.29 6.37 -3.04
CA GLN A 231 6.30 6.61 -2.01
C GLN A 231 7.49 7.42 -2.54
N ARG A 232 8.01 7.07 -3.73
CA ARG A 232 9.09 7.81 -4.38
C ARG A 232 8.73 9.28 -4.56
N SER A 233 7.52 9.54 -5.04
CA SER A 233 7.00 10.89 -5.22
C SER A 233 6.77 11.60 -3.88
N TRP A 234 6.32 10.90 -2.85
CA TRP A 234 6.06 11.47 -1.52
C TRP A 234 7.35 11.86 -0.80
N ILE A 235 8.33 10.97 -0.78
CA ILE A 235 9.67 11.24 -0.23
C ILE A 235 10.31 12.41 -0.99
N GLY A 236 10.14 12.44 -2.32
CA GLY A 236 10.43 13.60 -3.16
C GLY A 236 11.89 14.04 -3.06
N ARG A 237 12.83 13.11 -3.29
CA ARG A 237 14.27 13.41 -3.33
C ARG A 237 14.60 14.34 -4.49
N SER A 238 15.25 15.43 -4.20
CA SER A 238 15.67 16.45 -5.16
C SER A 238 17.15 16.77 -4.99
N GLU A 239 17.93 16.69 -6.06
CA GLU A 239 19.32 17.13 -6.10
C GLU A 239 19.39 18.56 -6.58
N GLY A 240 20.19 19.38 -5.90
CA GLY A 240 20.33 20.78 -6.23
C GLY A 240 21.44 21.46 -5.44
N ALA A 241 21.26 22.72 -5.13
CA ALA A 241 22.18 23.50 -4.32
C ALA A 241 21.45 24.41 -3.33
N HIS A 242 22.04 24.62 -2.19
CA HIS A 242 21.79 25.81 -1.39
C HIS A 242 22.58 26.97 -2.02
N VAL A 243 21.94 28.11 -2.20
CA VAL A 243 22.55 29.31 -2.74
C VAL A 243 22.29 30.45 -1.77
N THR A 244 23.34 31.15 -1.36
CA THR A 244 23.28 32.26 -0.42
C THR A 244 23.41 33.59 -1.16
N PHE A 245 22.45 34.47 -0.91
CA PHE A 245 22.37 35.82 -1.45
C PHE A 245 22.59 36.81 -0.30
N ASP A 246 23.58 37.70 -0.45
CA ASP A 246 23.73 38.80 0.49
C ASP A 246 22.59 39.80 0.36
N VAL A 247 22.09 40.30 1.48
CA VAL A 247 20.99 41.28 1.53
C VAL A 247 21.43 42.54 2.24
N ASP A 248 21.16 43.70 1.65
CA ASP A 248 21.59 44.99 2.20
C ASP A 248 21.06 45.23 3.61
N GLY A 249 21.95 45.28 4.58
CA GLY A 249 21.63 45.58 5.98
C GLY A 249 20.94 44.46 6.77
N HIS A 250 20.85 43.29 6.21
CA HIS A 250 20.24 42.10 6.83
C HIS A 250 21.17 40.88 6.72
N ASP A 251 20.82 39.81 7.45
CA ASP A 251 21.48 38.52 7.29
C ASP A 251 21.26 37.97 5.86
N PRO A 252 22.20 37.20 5.30
CA PRO A 252 22.06 36.60 3.99
C PRO A 252 20.87 35.66 3.90
N ILE A 253 20.22 35.59 2.73
CA ILE A 253 19.13 34.66 2.45
C ILE A 253 19.68 33.45 1.72
N THR A 254 19.46 32.25 2.26
CA THR A 254 19.79 30.99 1.58
C THR A 254 18.52 30.38 0.98
N VAL A 255 18.60 30.06 -0.32
CA VAL A 255 17.52 29.35 -1.03
C VAL A 255 17.99 27.97 -1.50
N PHE A 256 17.07 27.04 -1.62
CA PHE A 256 17.32 25.77 -2.31
C PHE A 256 16.82 25.84 -3.74
N THR A 257 17.62 25.37 -4.71
CA THR A 257 17.21 25.23 -6.08
C THR A 257 17.68 23.92 -6.69
N THR A 258 16.83 23.27 -7.48
CA THR A 258 17.20 22.11 -8.31
C THR A 258 17.87 22.52 -9.62
N ARG A 259 17.86 23.83 -9.95
CA ARG A 259 18.41 24.41 -11.18
C ARG A 259 19.41 25.54 -10.88
N PRO A 260 20.53 25.25 -10.17
CA PRO A 260 21.55 26.26 -9.90
C PRO A 260 22.17 26.83 -11.20
N ASP A 261 22.12 26.08 -12.30
CA ASP A 261 22.52 26.51 -13.64
C ASP A 261 21.74 27.73 -14.18
N THR A 262 20.55 28.00 -13.62
CA THR A 262 19.72 29.13 -14.04
C THR A 262 19.94 30.41 -13.23
N LEU A 263 20.90 30.46 -12.31
CA LEU A 263 21.20 31.61 -11.46
C LEU A 263 21.48 32.91 -12.23
N PHE A 264 22.05 32.82 -13.42
CA PHE A 264 22.23 33.97 -14.32
C PHE A 264 20.93 34.61 -14.79
N GLY A 265 19.81 33.86 -14.70
CA GLY A 265 18.46 34.33 -15.03
C GLY A 265 17.64 34.76 -13.82
N THR A 266 18.26 34.80 -12.63
CA THR A 266 17.56 35.24 -11.42
C THR A 266 17.44 36.76 -11.42
N THR A 267 16.24 37.26 -11.58
CA THR A 267 15.95 38.70 -11.72
C THR A 267 15.22 39.30 -10.53
N PHE A 268 14.72 38.47 -9.62
CA PHE A 268 14.12 38.88 -8.37
C PHE A 268 14.20 37.72 -7.36
N MET A 269 13.92 38.02 -6.12
CA MET A 269 13.77 37.02 -5.06
C MET A 269 12.35 37.09 -4.46
N VAL A 270 11.77 35.97 -4.11
CA VAL A 270 10.46 35.91 -3.46
C VAL A 270 10.57 35.22 -2.10
N VAL A 271 9.84 35.76 -1.15
CA VAL A 271 9.71 35.25 0.22
C VAL A 271 8.23 35.01 0.48
N ALA A 272 7.89 33.93 1.18
CA ALA A 272 6.52 33.69 1.56
C ALA A 272 6.00 34.83 2.47
N VAL A 273 4.82 35.40 2.14
CA VAL A 273 4.26 36.56 2.85
C VAL A 273 3.98 36.30 4.33
N ASP A 274 3.76 35.03 4.69
CA ASP A 274 3.51 34.55 6.05
C ASP A 274 4.76 34.02 6.77
N ALA A 275 5.94 34.07 6.10
CA ALA A 275 7.20 33.73 6.73
C ALA A 275 7.70 34.87 7.67
N LYS A 276 8.31 34.48 8.80
CA LYS A 276 8.97 35.41 9.71
C LYS A 276 10.05 36.25 8.98
N LEU A 277 10.73 35.66 8.04
CA LEU A 277 11.73 36.30 7.19
C LEU A 277 11.16 37.55 6.47
N ALA A 278 9.93 37.48 5.96
CA ALA A 278 9.30 38.63 5.31
C ALA A 278 9.05 39.78 6.31
N GLU A 279 8.69 39.48 7.58
CA GLU A 279 8.52 40.48 8.64
C GLU A 279 9.87 41.13 9.06
N GLU A 280 10.96 40.39 8.99
CA GLU A 280 12.31 40.85 9.33
C GLU A 280 12.92 41.70 8.20
N LEU A 281 12.56 41.43 6.95
CA LEU A 281 13.14 42.12 5.80
C LEU A 281 12.38 43.39 5.39
N VAL A 282 11.08 43.49 5.68
CA VAL A 282 10.26 44.62 5.26
C VAL A 282 10.72 45.93 5.89
N THR A 283 11.02 46.94 5.06
CA THR A 283 11.39 48.29 5.50
C THR A 283 10.19 49.02 6.10
N ASP A 284 10.49 50.03 6.93
CA ASP A 284 9.42 50.86 7.52
C ASP A 284 8.55 51.52 6.46
N GLU A 285 9.10 51.85 5.29
CA GLU A 285 8.40 52.48 4.19
C GLU A 285 7.38 51.55 3.52
N GLN A 286 7.69 50.25 3.46
CA GLN A 286 6.83 49.23 2.83
C GLN A 286 5.92 48.50 3.82
N ARG A 287 6.11 48.69 5.11
CA ARG A 287 5.44 47.93 6.18
C ARG A 287 3.92 48.00 6.10
N ALA A 288 3.34 49.14 5.87
CA ALA A 288 1.89 49.29 5.81
C ALA A 288 1.24 48.53 4.64
N GLU A 289 1.89 48.52 3.47
CA GLU A 289 1.46 47.78 2.29
C GLU A 289 1.62 46.29 2.50
N PHE A 290 2.75 45.84 3.07
CA PHE A 290 3.02 44.47 3.43
C PHE A 290 1.98 43.89 4.43
N GLU A 291 1.67 44.62 5.49
CA GLU A 291 0.70 44.17 6.50
C GLU A 291 -0.69 44.02 5.89
N THR A 292 -1.11 44.95 5.03
CA THR A 292 -2.38 44.89 4.32
C THR A 292 -2.44 43.65 3.41
N TYR A 293 -1.39 43.41 2.63
CA TYR A 293 -1.29 42.24 1.75
C TYR A 293 -1.26 40.93 2.53
N ARG A 294 -0.48 40.86 3.61
CA ARG A 294 -0.41 39.68 4.48
C ARG A 294 -1.77 39.32 5.10
N ASP A 295 -2.51 40.30 5.57
CA ASP A 295 -3.83 40.09 6.19
C ASP A 295 -4.89 39.66 5.15
N GLU A 296 -4.72 40.05 3.89
CA GLU A 296 -5.54 39.56 2.77
C GLU A 296 -5.24 38.08 2.47
N ILE A 297 -3.96 37.74 2.32
CA ILE A 297 -3.54 36.38 1.95
C ILE A 297 -3.79 35.36 3.07
N ARG A 298 -3.72 35.75 4.34
CA ARG A 298 -4.06 34.87 5.48
C ARG A 298 -5.49 34.32 5.44
N LYS A 299 -6.38 34.89 4.64
CA LYS A 299 -7.77 34.42 4.46
C LYS A 299 -7.89 33.35 3.37
N ALA A 300 -6.87 33.19 2.54
CA ALA A 300 -6.83 32.20 1.46
C ALA A 300 -6.25 30.87 1.96
N SER A 301 -6.77 29.74 1.45
CA SER A 301 -6.17 28.43 1.70
C SER A 301 -4.85 28.25 0.94
N ASP A 302 -4.00 27.32 1.39
CA ASP A 302 -2.76 26.97 0.69
C ASP A 302 -3.04 26.47 -0.74
N ILE A 303 -4.19 25.84 -0.97
CA ILE A 303 -4.64 25.39 -2.29
C ILE A 303 -4.98 26.55 -3.18
N ASP A 304 -5.74 27.51 -2.69
CA ASP A 304 -6.09 28.72 -3.44
C ASP A 304 -4.81 29.49 -3.81
N ARG A 305 -3.83 29.54 -2.92
CA ARG A 305 -2.53 30.22 -3.16
C ARG A 305 -1.71 29.52 -4.26
N LEU A 306 -1.73 28.21 -4.33
CA LEU A 306 -0.98 27.40 -5.31
C LEU A 306 -1.74 27.17 -6.62
N ALA A 307 -2.98 27.61 -6.74
CA ALA A 307 -3.79 27.46 -7.96
C ALA A 307 -3.09 28.11 -9.16
N THR A 308 -3.02 27.40 -10.29
CA THR A 308 -2.32 27.82 -11.48
C THR A 308 -3.07 28.88 -12.30
N ASP A 309 -4.38 28.97 -12.13
CA ASP A 309 -5.28 29.89 -12.85
C ASP A 309 -5.46 31.25 -12.14
N ARG A 310 -4.80 31.45 -11.00
CA ARG A 310 -4.86 32.69 -10.23
C ARG A 310 -3.72 33.63 -10.64
N PRO A 311 -4.00 34.96 -10.84
CA PRO A 311 -2.95 35.94 -11.03
C PRO A 311 -1.95 35.94 -9.87
N LYS A 312 -0.65 35.95 -10.19
CA LYS A 312 0.41 35.99 -9.17
C LYS A 312 0.52 37.42 -8.64
N THR A 313 0.50 37.53 -7.31
CA THR A 313 0.54 38.81 -6.61
C THR A 313 1.69 38.90 -5.63
N GLY A 314 2.08 40.09 -5.23
CA GLY A 314 3.14 40.31 -4.26
C GLY A 314 3.34 41.78 -3.91
N VAL A 315 4.09 42.01 -2.83
CA VAL A 315 4.49 43.35 -2.39
C VAL A 315 6.00 43.43 -2.27
N PHE A 316 6.60 44.52 -2.76
CA PHE A 316 8.04 44.78 -2.62
C PHE A 316 8.40 45.05 -1.14
N LEU A 317 9.43 44.37 -0.62
CA LEU A 317 9.84 44.53 0.78
C LEU A 317 10.75 45.73 1.07
N GLY A 318 11.19 46.47 0.01
CA GLY A 318 12.08 47.64 0.15
C GLY A 318 13.58 47.28 0.16
N VAL A 319 13.93 45.99 0.10
CA VAL A 319 15.31 45.50 0.16
C VAL A 319 15.70 44.79 -1.13
N HIS A 320 17.02 44.67 -1.38
CA HIS A 320 17.57 43.97 -2.51
C HIS A 320 18.55 42.89 -2.04
N ALA A 321 18.53 41.75 -2.74
CA ALA A 321 19.53 40.72 -2.61
C ALA A 321 20.58 40.83 -3.72
N THR A 322 21.80 40.38 -3.50
CA THR A 322 22.88 40.38 -4.47
C THR A 322 23.04 38.99 -5.08
N ASN A 323 22.93 38.90 -6.42
CA ASN A 323 23.16 37.65 -7.14
C ASN A 323 24.65 37.26 -7.03
N PRO A 324 25.02 36.09 -6.47
CA PRO A 324 26.41 35.74 -6.23
C PRO A 324 27.25 35.52 -7.51
N LEU A 325 26.63 35.29 -8.67
CA LEU A 325 27.34 35.06 -9.93
C LEU A 325 27.56 36.34 -10.76
N THR A 326 26.63 37.30 -10.70
CA THR A 326 26.67 38.51 -11.50
C THR A 326 26.98 39.77 -10.71
N GLY A 327 26.79 39.73 -9.38
CA GLY A 327 26.88 40.92 -8.52
C GLY A 327 25.71 41.90 -8.70
N GLU A 328 24.70 41.55 -9.47
CA GLU A 328 23.52 42.40 -9.69
C GLU A 328 22.61 42.40 -8.45
N ARG A 329 22.02 43.55 -8.18
CA ARG A 329 21.04 43.75 -7.11
C ARG A 329 19.65 43.44 -7.61
N ILE A 330 19.02 42.42 -7.06
CA ILE A 330 17.68 41.96 -7.41
C ILE A 330 16.67 42.29 -6.30
N PRO A 331 15.46 42.76 -6.60
CA PRO A 331 14.47 43.15 -5.60
C PRO A 331 13.91 41.92 -4.86
N VAL A 332 13.61 42.08 -3.57
CA VAL A 332 13.00 41.05 -2.73
C VAL A 332 11.52 41.34 -2.53
N TRP A 333 10.65 40.38 -2.88
CA TRP A 333 9.21 40.49 -2.82
C TRP A 333 8.61 39.50 -1.84
N ALA A 334 7.57 39.91 -1.10
CA ALA A 334 6.69 38.98 -0.42
C ALA A 334 5.55 38.56 -1.33
N THR A 335 5.32 37.25 -1.48
CA THR A 335 4.35 36.73 -2.46
C THR A 335 3.43 35.66 -1.84
N ASP A 336 2.31 35.39 -2.51
CA ASP A 336 1.32 34.42 -2.12
C ASP A 336 1.57 33.01 -2.66
N TYR A 337 2.37 32.85 -3.71
CA TYR A 337 2.61 31.57 -4.38
C TYR A 337 3.84 30.79 -3.86
N VAL A 338 4.53 31.32 -2.83
CA VAL A 338 5.55 30.63 -2.06
C VAL A 338 5.02 30.35 -0.66
N LEU A 339 5.28 29.15 -0.14
CA LEU A 339 4.83 28.72 1.20
C LEU A 339 5.97 28.85 2.21
N ALA A 340 5.65 29.33 3.41
CA ALA A 340 6.63 29.55 4.48
C ALA A 340 7.27 28.26 4.99
N ASP A 341 6.59 27.13 4.87
CA ASP A 341 7.01 25.81 5.34
C ASP A 341 7.70 24.95 4.27
N TYR A 342 7.98 25.54 3.07
CA TYR A 342 8.72 24.89 2.00
C TYR A 342 10.16 25.44 1.90
N GLY A 343 11.14 24.57 2.13
CA GLY A 343 12.56 24.96 2.14
C GLY A 343 12.88 26.02 3.19
N THR A 344 13.50 27.12 2.77
CA THR A 344 13.82 28.28 3.60
C THR A 344 12.71 29.33 3.66
N GLY A 345 11.59 29.09 3.01
CA GLY A 345 10.51 30.08 2.82
C GLY A 345 10.86 31.17 1.81
N ALA A 346 11.99 31.06 1.13
CA ALA A 346 12.45 31.96 0.08
C ALA A 346 12.84 31.19 -1.18
N VAL A 347 12.64 31.79 -2.35
CA VAL A 347 12.94 31.19 -3.67
C VAL A 347 13.55 32.27 -4.58
N MET A 348 14.54 31.91 -5.37
CA MET A 348 15.03 32.74 -6.45
C MET A 348 14.04 32.76 -7.63
N GLY A 349 13.66 33.92 -8.13
CA GLY A 349 12.76 34.07 -9.28
C GLY A 349 13.53 33.96 -10.59
N VAL A 350 13.19 32.94 -11.39
CA VAL A 350 13.82 32.64 -12.68
C VAL A 350 12.76 32.67 -13.81
N PRO A 351 12.27 33.85 -14.22
CA PRO A 351 11.13 33.95 -15.11
C PRO A 351 11.37 33.38 -16.52
N GLY A 352 12.62 33.23 -16.95
CA GLY A 352 12.92 32.58 -18.23
C GLY A 352 12.73 31.06 -18.21
N GLY A 353 12.68 30.42 -17.01
CA GLY A 353 12.63 28.98 -16.79
C GLY A 353 11.45 28.45 -15.98
N ASP A 354 10.73 29.29 -15.26
CA ASP A 354 9.54 28.91 -14.45
C ASP A 354 8.34 29.75 -14.84
N GLN A 355 7.21 29.12 -15.12
CA GLN A 355 5.99 29.77 -15.60
C GLN A 355 5.37 30.71 -14.56
N ARG A 356 5.41 30.35 -13.27
CA ARG A 356 4.87 31.18 -12.18
C ARG A 356 5.70 32.45 -12.03
N ASP A 357 7.02 32.33 -12.14
CA ASP A 357 7.93 33.45 -12.10
C ASP A 357 7.78 34.34 -13.36
N TRP A 358 7.50 33.75 -14.52
CA TRP A 358 7.18 34.48 -15.75
C TRP A 358 5.92 35.35 -15.58
N GLU A 359 4.83 34.76 -15.09
CA GLU A 359 3.57 35.46 -14.83
C GLU A 359 3.75 36.59 -13.82
N PHE A 360 4.51 36.35 -12.75
CA PHE A 360 4.83 37.35 -11.73
C PHE A 360 5.69 38.46 -12.31
N ALA A 361 6.77 38.12 -12.99
CA ALA A 361 7.66 39.12 -13.64
C ALA A 361 6.92 39.98 -14.65
N THR A 362 6.04 39.39 -15.45
CA THR A 362 5.20 40.12 -16.42
C THR A 362 4.23 41.05 -15.69
N THR A 363 3.61 40.64 -14.61
CA THR A 363 2.67 41.45 -13.83
C THR A 363 3.36 42.61 -13.12
N MET A 364 4.58 42.41 -12.62
CA MET A 364 5.34 43.39 -11.84
C MET A 364 6.35 44.20 -12.71
N ASP A 365 6.33 44.02 -14.03
CA ASP A 365 7.26 44.66 -14.98
C ASP A 365 8.73 44.44 -14.64
N LEU A 366 9.08 43.18 -14.27
CA LEU A 366 10.43 42.76 -13.91
C LEU A 366 11.18 42.18 -15.13
N PRO A 367 12.53 42.25 -15.18
CA PRO A 367 13.30 41.67 -16.28
C PRO A 367 13.11 40.16 -16.41
N ILE A 368 13.10 39.66 -17.64
CA ILE A 368 13.02 38.23 -17.95
C ILE A 368 14.28 37.85 -18.74
N VAL A 369 15.13 37.02 -18.14
CA VAL A 369 16.35 36.50 -18.75
C VAL A 369 16.25 35.00 -18.95
N ARG A 370 16.39 34.54 -20.18
CA ARG A 370 16.34 33.15 -20.54
C ARG A 370 17.75 32.53 -20.48
N THR A 371 17.93 31.45 -19.70
CA THR A 371 19.26 30.85 -19.50
C THR A 371 19.38 29.43 -20.11
N THR A 372 18.30 28.90 -20.67
CA THR A 372 18.27 27.60 -21.37
C THR A 372 17.75 27.86 -22.79
N GLU A 373 18.45 27.35 -23.82
CA GLU A 373 18.04 27.49 -25.20
C GLU A 373 16.81 26.62 -25.50
N PRO A 374 15.68 27.18 -25.88
CA PRO A 374 14.51 26.41 -26.24
C PRO A 374 14.64 25.85 -27.67
N PRO A 375 13.82 24.84 -28.05
CA PRO A 375 13.71 24.40 -29.44
C PRO A 375 13.36 25.55 -30.38
N ALA A 376 13.83 25.46 -31.65
CA ALA A 376 13.65 26.52 -32.63
C ALA A 376 12.18 26.86 -32.97
N ASP A 377 11.26 25.96 -32.70
CA ASP A 377 9.82 26.10 -32.87
C ASP A 377 9.07 26.49 -31.58
N TRP A 378 9.80 26.80 -30.52
CA TRP A 378 9.20 27.24 -29.23
C TRP A 378 8.68 28.68 -29.36
N ASP A 379 7.40 28.82 -29.11
CA ASP A 379 6.71 30.14 -29.13
C ASP A 379 6.08 30.46 -27.74
N GLY A 380 6.37 29.61 -26.72
CA GLY A 380 5.82 29.74 -25.37
C GLY A 380 6.57 30.79 -24.52
N GLU A 381 6.08 30.92 -23.30
CA GLU A 381 6.56 31.89 -22.31
C GLU A 381 7.83 31.39 -21.61
N ALA A 382 7.76 30.81 -20.44
CA ALA A 382 8.90 30.18 -19.78
C ALA A 382 9.31 28.84 -20.42
N PHE A 383 10.60 28.50 -20.40
CA PHE A 383 11.11 27.21 -20.89
C PHE A 383 11.90 26.50 -19.81
N ASN A 384 11.36 25.39 -19.28
CA ASN A 384 11.96 24.57 -18.23
C ASN A 384 12.56 23.24 -18.74
N GLY A 385 12.67 23.07 -20.07
CA GLY A 385 13.16 21.85 -20.69
C GLY A 385 14.68 21.71 -20.70
N GLU A 386 15.15 20.65 -21.36
CA GLU A 386 16.56 20.38 -21.61
C GLU A 386 17.02 21.18 -22.83
N GLY A 387 18.18 21.88 -22.71
CA GLY A 387 18.80 22.64 -23.75
C GLY A 387 20.15 23.20 -23.30
N PRO A 388 21.06 23.60 -24.21
CA PRO A 388 22.32 24.21 -23.81
C PRO A 388 22.07 25.50 -23.04
N ALA A 389 22.97 25.82 -22.11
CA ALA A 389 22.96 27.10 -21.40
C ALA A 389 23.24 28.27 -22.35
N ILE A 390 22.47 29.34 -22.19
CA ILE A 390 22.65 30.61 -22.91
C ILE A 390 22.57 31.78 -21.94
N ASN A 391 23.10 32.93 -22.31
CA ASN A 391 23.09 34.15 -21.46
C ASN A 391 23.65 33.88 -20.04
N SER A 392 24.62 33.02 -19.91
CA SER A 392 25.12 32.52 -18.62
C SER A 392 26.69 32.59 -18.55
N PRO A 393 27.28 33.78 -18.52
CA PRO A 393 26.67 35.11 -18.44
C PRO A 393 26.15 35.64 -19.79
N ALA A 394 25.24 36.64 -19.73
CA ALA A 394 24.79 37.39 -20.88
C ALA A 394 25.88 38.39 -21.34
N ASP A 395 25.78 38.87 -22.59
CA ASP A 395 26.71 39.84 -23.14
C ASP A 395 26.77 41.13 -22.28
N GLY A 396 27.98 41.49 -21.86
CA GLY A 396 28.24 42.65 -21.01
C GLY A 396 28.13 42.40 -19.50
N VAL A 397 27.72 41.21 -19.05
CA VAL A 397 27.73 40.81 -17.66
C VAL A 397 29.09 40.17 -17.32
N THR A 398 29.75 40.68 -16.28
CA THR A 398 31.05 40.11 -15.82
C THR A 398 30.80 39.03 -14.79
N SER A 399 31.25 37.84 -15.05
CA SER A 399 31.26 36.72 -14.10
C SER A 399 32.56 35.93 -14.21
N ALA A 400 32.99 35.30 -13.11
CA ALA A 400 34.14 34.38 -13.12
C ALA A 400 33.75 33.00 -13.68
N LEU A 401 32.46 32.71 -13.75
CA LEU A 401 31.90 31.46 -14.28
C LEU A 401 31.25 31.74 -15.65
N ASP A 402 31.58 30.93 -16.65
CA ASP A 402 30.92 30.90 -17.96
C ASP A 402 30.48 29.45 -18.24
N ILE A 403 29.16 29.25 -18.36
CA ILE A 403 28.53 27.96 -18.64
C ILE A 403 27.81 27.95 -20.00
N ASN A 404 27.93 28.98 -20.81
CA ASN A 404 27.31 29.05 -22.14
C ASN A 404 27.67 27.83 -22.99
N GLY A 405 26.69 27.21 -23.59
CA GLY A 405 26.81 26.01 -24.43
C GLY A 405 26.94 24.68 -23.70
N LEU A 406 27.03 24.67 -22.39
CA LEU A 406 27.03 23.44 -21.60
C LEU A 406 25.61 22.81 -21.53
N SER A 407 25.56 21.48 -21.44
CA SER A 407 24.30 20.78 -21.10
C SER A 407 23.85 21.16 -19.70
N VAL A 408 22.55 20.94 -19.39
CA VAL A 408 22.00 21.22 -18.06
C VAL A 408 22.79 20.51 -16.94
N ALA A 409 23.19 19.25 -17.15
CA ALA A 409 23.96 18.49 -16.16
C ALA A 409 25.35 19.08 -15.92
N GLU A 410 26.09 19.43 -16.98
CA GLU A 410 27.41 20.04 -16.91
C GLU A 410 27.34 21.45 -16.29
N ALA A 411 26.33 22.24 -16.70
CA ALA A 411 26.08 23.58 -16.18
C ALA A 411 25.77 23.55 -14.66
N LYS A 412 24.93 22.62 -14.20
CA LYS A 412 24.66 22.43 -12.77
C LYS A 412 25.93 22.10 -11.98
N ALA A 413 26.71 21.12 -12.45
CA ALA A 413 27.95 20.71 -11.78
C ALA A 413 28.96 21.87 -11.71
N ALA A 414 29.16 22.60 -12.81
CA ALA A 414 30.06 23.76 -12.88
C ALA A 414 29.60 24.90 -11.94
N THR A 415 28.29 25.17 -11.90
CA THR A 415 27.73 26.21 -11.02
C THR A 415 27.87 25.86 -9.55
N ILE A 416 27.58 24.62 -9.16
CA ILE A 416 27.75 24.14 -7.78
C ILE A 416 29.22 24.29 -7.36
N ALA A 417 30.15 23.74 -8.16
CA ALA A 417 31.58 23.84 -7.85
C ALA A 417 32.07 25.29 -7.72
N HIS A 418 31.54 26.20 -8.55
CA HIS A 418 31.88 27.61 -8.43
C HIS A 418 31.32 28.24 -7.15
N LEU A 419 30.05 28.02 -6.83
CA LEU A 419 29.40 28.52 -5.61
C LEU A 419 30.14 28.05 -4.35
N GLU A 420 30.55 26.78 -4.31
CA GLU A 420 31.38 26.23 -3.23
C GLU A 420 32.73 26.95 -3.12
N SER A 421 33.37 27.23 -4.25
CA SER A 421 34.68 27.90 -4.30
C SER A 421 34.65 29.33 -3.79
N ILE A 422 33.53 30.04 -3.94
CA ILE A 422 33.34 31.44 -3.49
C ILE A 422 32.63 31.53 -2.13
N GLY A 423 32.20 30.39 -1.54
CA GLY A 423 31.51 30.33 -0.24
C GLY A 423 30.07 30.83 -0.25
N HIS A 424 29.41 30.88 -1.42
CA HIS A 424 28.03 31.31 -1.59
C HIS A 424 27.06 30.18 -1.92
N GLY A 425 27.44 28.91 -1.68
CA GLY A 425 26.53 27.79 -1.82
C GLY A 425 27.22 26.44 -1.71
N GLU A 426 26.43 25.39 -1.68
CA GLU A 426 26.90 24.00 -1.62
C GLU A 426 25.90 23.07 -2.34
N GLY A 427 26.44 22.04 -2.96
CA GLY A 427 25.60 20.96 -3.49
C GLY A 427 24.88 20.25 -2.37
N THR A 428 23.57 19.99 -2.53
CA THR A 428 22.78 19.35 -1.50
C THR A 428 21.66 18.50 -2.07
N VAL A 429 21.22 17.53 -1.26
CA VAL A 429 20.02 16.73 -1.53
C VAL A 429 18.93 17.18 -0.57
N ASN A 430 17.78 17.50 -1.09
CA ASN A 430 16.62 17.89 -0.29
C ASN A 430 15.49 16.91 -0.47
N PHE A 431 14.65 16.76 0.57
CA PHE A 431 13.51 15.86 0.57
C PHE A 431 12.22 16.65 0.83
N ARG A 432 11.14 16.26 0.15
CA ARG A 432 9.80 16.80 0.42
C ARG A 432 9.16 16.16 1.64
N LEU A 433 9.58 14.93 1.99
CA LEU A 433 9.16 14.22 3.21
C LEU A 433 9.35 15.11 4.43
N ARG A 434 8.36 15.11 5.32
CA ARG A 434 8.39 15.82 6.60
C ARG A 434 8.31 14.85 7.75
N ASP A 435 8.70 15.33 8.95
CA ASP A 435 8.60 14.53 10.16
C ASP A 435 7.13 14.23 10.50
N TRP A 436 6.89 13.03 10.99
CA TRP A 436 5.56 12.51 11.28
C TRP A 436 5.00 13.10 12.55
N LEU A 437 3.89 13.82 12.46
CA LEU A 437 3.18 14.44 13.57
C LEU A 437 2.34 13.41 14.33
N LEU A 438 2.68 13.14 15.58
CA LEU A 438 2.09 12.06 16.39
C LEU A 438 0.90 12.49 17.22
N SER A 439 0.95 13.69 17.81
CA SER A 439 -0.03 14.14 18.82
C SER A 439 -1.45 14.21 18.27
N ARG A 440 -2.40 13.63 19.01
CA ARG A 440 -3.83 13.72 18.73
C ARG A 440 -4.57 14.21 19.99
N GLN A 441 -5.48 15.19 19.82
CA GLN A 441 -6.32 15.73 20.87
C GLN A 441 -7.60 14.91 20.97
N ARG A 442 -7.43 13.60 21.17
CA ARG A 442 -8.50 12.59 21.21
C ARG A 442 -8.34 11.70 22.44
N TYR A 443 -9.44 11.10 22.89
CA TYR A 443 -9.44 10.20 24.03
C TYR A 443 -8.95 8.80 23.66
N TRP A 444 -9.46 8.23 22.55
CA TRP A 444 -9.28 6.82 22.22
C TRP A 444 -7.99 6.60 21.40
N GLY A 445 -6.89 6.46 22.10
CA GLY A 445 -5.54 6.26 21.56
C GLY A 445 -4.53 5.97 22.65
N ALA A 446 -3.34 5.50 22.30
CA ALA A 446 -2.26 5.28 23.25
C ALA A 446 -1.77 6.59 23.85
N PRO A 447 -1.85 6.79 25.20
CA PRO A 447 -1.34 8.01 25.85
C PRO A 447 0.16 8.19 25.62
N ILE A 448 0.60 9.42 25.38
CA ILE A 448 2.02 9.74 25.28
C ILE A 448 2.68 9.65 26.67
N PRO A 449 3.68 8.77 26.86
CA PRO A 449 4.23 8.45 28.19
C PRO A 449 5.27 9.47 28.67
N VAL A 450 4.87 10.76 28.72
CA VAL A 450 5.72 11.87 29.14
C VAL A 450 5.04 12.68 30.25
N ILE A 451 5.85 13.16 31.18
CA ILE A 451 5.46 14.03 32.28
C ILE A 451 6.11 15.40 32.11
N HIS A 452 5.30 16.46 32.13
CA HIS A 452 5.78 17.85 32.07
C HIS A 452 6.04 18.38 33.49
N CYS A 453 7.31 18.47 33.86
CA CYS A 453 7.74 19.00 35.14
C CYS A 453 8.20 20.45 35.00
N PRO A 454 7.73 21.37 35.84
CA PRO A 454 8.18 22.76 35.80
C PRO A 454 9.68 22.94 36.06
N VAL A 455 10.34 21.98 36.70
CA VAL A 455 11.75 22.01 37.08
C VAL A 455 12.60 21.22 36.08
N ASP A 456 12.20 19.97 35.77
CA ASP A 456 13.00 19.05 34.97
C ASP A 456 12.58 19.03 33.49
N GLY A 457 11.55 19.77 33.10
CA GLY A 457 11.04 19.82 31.73
C GLY A 457 10.24 18.56 31.36
N GLU A 458 10.56 17.98 30.22
CA GLU A 458 9.90 16.76 29.68
C GLU A 458 10.58 15.52 30.24
N VAL A 459 9.92 14.84 31.17
CA VAL A 459 10.42 13.65 31.87
C VAL A 459 9.70 12.40 31.37
N PRO A 460 10.40 11.34 30.90
CA PRO A 460 9.77 10.09 30.51
C PRO A 460 9.10 9.41 31.71
N VAL A 461 7.98 8.74 31.49
CA VAL A 461 7.41 7.83 32.49
C VAL A 461 8.38 6.65 32.65
N PRO A 462 8.73 6.24 33.90
CA PRO A 462 9.56 5.07 34.12
C PRO A 462 8.98 3.81 33.49
N GLU A 463 9.82 2.95 32.88
CA GLU A 463 9.37 1.75 32.15
C GLU A 463 8.57 0.78 33.03
N ASP A 464 8.88 0.69 34.31
CA ASP A 464 8.17 -0.12 35.30
C ASP A 464 6.77 0.42 35.67
N GLN A 465 6.44 1.64 35.19
CA GLN A 465 5.12 2.27 35.35
C GLN A 465 4.30 2.24 34.05
N LEU A 466 4.78 1.59 33.01
CA LEU A 466 4.02 1.35 31.79
C LEU A 466 3.10 0.12 31.95
N PRO A 467 1.91 0.15 31.36
CA PRO A 467 1.35 1.21 30.54
C PRO A 467 0.81 2.39 31.35
N VAL A 468 0.87 3.60 30.77
CA VAL A 468 0.02 4.72 31.21
C VAL A 468 -1.37 4.44 30.65
N GLU A 469 -2.25 3.93 31.48
CA GLU A 469 -3.61 3.58 31.07
C GLU A 469 -4.51 4.80 30.89
N LEU A 470 -5.53 4.67 30.01
CA LEU A 470 -6.54 5.70 29.81
C LEU A 470 -7.43 5.84 31.06
N PRO A 471 -7.71 7.07 31.51
CA PRO A 471 -8.64 7.30 32.61
C PRO A 471 -10.09 7.04 32.18
N GLU A 472 -10.93 6.64 33.12
CA GLU A 472 -12.36 6.46 32.87
C GLU A 472 -13.02 7.84 32.70
N LEU A 473 -13.35 8.21 31.45
CA LEU A 473 -14.12 9.41 31.12
C LEU A 473 -15.48 9.03 30.57
N ARG A 474 -16.50 9.85 30.79
CA ARG A 474 -17.86 9.58 30.33
C ARG A 474 -18.60 10.84 29.85
N GLY A 475 -19.57 10.64 28.96
CA GLY A 475 -20.51 11.65 28.53
C GLY A 475 -19.85 12.85 27.85
N ALA A 476 -20.05 14.06 28.37
CA ALA A 476 -19.58 15.31 27.79
C ALA A 476 -18.05 15.46 27.80
N ASP A 477 -17.35 14.72 28.67
CA ASP A 477 -15.88 14.80 28.79
C ASP A 477 -15.15 13.99 27.71
N LEU A 478 -15.84 13.05 27.08
CA LEU A 478 -15.33 12.31 25.92
C LEU A 478 -15.41 13.12 24.62
N LYS A 479 -16.28 14.14 24.56
CA LYS A 479 -16.52 14.88 23.31
C LYS A 479 -15.37 15.84 23.02
N PRO A 480 -14.84 15.85 21.77
CA PRO A 480 -13.80 16.79 21.37
C PRO A 480 -14.24 18.25 21.60
N LYS A 481 -13.35 19.06 22.19
CA LYS A 481 -13.59 20.48 22.51
C LYS A 481 -12.46 21.39 21.94
N GLY A 482 -11.63 20.87 21.03
CA GLY A 482 -10.46 21.58 20.52
C GLY A 482 -9.22 21.50 21.42
N THR A 483 -9.36 20.81 22.57
CA THR A 483 -8.29 20.41 23.49
C THR A 483 -8.47 18.93 23.80
N SER A 484 -7.41 18.26 24.26
CA SER A 484 -7.50 16.84 24.59
C SER A 484 -8.53 16.56 25.69
N PRO A 485 -9.44 15.59 25.50
CA PRO A 485 -10.37 15.14 26.53
C PRO A 485 -9.67 14.65 27.81
N LEU A 486 -8.48 14.09 27.73
CA LEU A 486 -7.69 13.58 28.87
C LEU A 486 -7.39 14.69 29.89
N GLY A 487 -7.33 15.95 29.45
CA GLY A 487 -7.15 17.10 30.33
C GLY A 487 -8.29 17.30 31.37
N ALA A 488 -9.47 16.70 31.16
CA ALA A 488 -10.57 16.72 32.11
C ALA A 488 -10.39 15.78 33.32
N ALA A 489 -9.50 14.78 33.20
CA ALA A 489 -9.19 13.81 34.25
C ALA A 489 -8.14 14.37 35.24
N GLU A 490 -8.49 15.33 36.10
CA GLU A 490 -7.54 16.04 36.96
C GLU A 490 -6.65 15.11 37.78
N GLU A 491 -7.20 14.04 38.38
CA GLU A 491 -6.46 13.07 39.19
C GLU A 491 -5.44 12.27 38.35
N TRP A 492 -5.76 11.99 37.08
CA TRP A 492 -4.87 11.31 36.16
C TRP A 492 -3.77 12.25 35.61
N VAL A 493 -4.11 13.51 35.36
CA VAL A 493 -3.21 14.52 34.81
C VAL A 493 -2.15 14.93 35.85
N ASN A 494 -2.56 15.17 37.10
CA ASN A 494 -1.66 15.70 38.14
C ASN A 494 -0.90 14.56 38.81
N VAL A 495 0.41 14.56 38.64
CA VAL A 495 1.31 13.50 39.12
C VAL A 495 2.52 14.07 39.83
N THR A 496 3.28 13.21 40.48
CA THR A 496 4.59 13.56 41.06
C THR A 496 5.67 13.29 40.00
N CYS A 497 6.56 14.25 39.80
CA CYS A 497 7.71 14.08 38.91
C CYS A 497 8.63 12.96 39.44
N PRO A 498 8.94 11.94 38.65
CA PRO A 498 9.81 10.83 39.09
C PRO A 498 11.26 11.26 39.30
N THR A 499 11.70 12.40 38.76
CA THR A 499 13.06 12.92 38.90
C THR A 499 13.24 13.78 40.15
N CYS A 500 12.42 14.86 40.31
CA CYS A 500 12.61 15.80 41.44
C CYS A 500 11.63 15.61 42.60
N GLY A 501 10.59 14.74 42.43
CA GLY A 501 9.54 14.53 43.42
C GLY A 501 8.53 15.68 43.56
N GLY A 502 8.62 16.72 42.75
CA GLY A 502 7.72 17.87 42.73
C GLY A 502 6.44 17.62 41.96
N PRO A 503 5.42 18.54 42.07
CA PRO A 503 4.21 18.42 41.28
C PRO A 503 4.48 18.61 39.79
N ALA A 504 3.89 17.74 38.98
CA ALA A 504 4.03 17.72 37.55
C ALA A 504 2.71 17.28 36.88
N LYS A 505 2.65 17.30 35.55
CA LYS A 505 1.48 16.91 34.77
C LYS A 505 1.84 15.90 33.70
N ARG A 506 0.99 14.89 33.52
CA ARG A 506 1.08 14.00 32.34
C ARG A 506 0.82 14.78 31.07
N ASP A 507 1.45 14.34 29.96
CA ASP A 507 0.99 14.74 28.62
C ASP A 507 -0.45 14.27 28.44
N THR A 508 -1.26 15.11 27.82
CA THR A 508 -2.70 14.82 27.63
C THR A 508 -3.06 14.43 26.20
N ASP A 509 -2.10 14.46 25.29
CA ASP A 509 -2.31 13.98 23.92
C ASP A 509 -2.16 12.45 23.85
N THR A 510 -2.86 11.85 22.91
CA THR A 510 -2.67 10.45 22.52
C THR A 510 -1.86 10.38 21.22
N MET A 511 -1.27 9.23 20.94
CA MET A 511 -0.55 9.02 19.69
C MET A 511 -1.52 8.77 18.53
N ASP A 512 -1.08 9.10 17.33
CA ASP A 512 -1.70 8.67 16.08
C ASP A 512 -1.83 7.14 16.04
N THR A 513 -2.99 6.62 15.64
CA THR A 513 -3.24 5.18 15.55
C THR A 513 -2.24 4.46 14.65
N PHE A 514 -1.67 5.14 13.66
CA PHE A 514 -0.62 4.55 12.80
C PHE A 514 0.66 4.21 13.56
N VAL A 515 0.89 4.75 14.75
CA VAL A 515 2.01 4.32 15.60
C VAL A 515 1.78 2.88 16.05
N ASP A 516 0.55 2.54 16.45
CA ASP A 516 0.19 1.19 16.85
C ASP A 516 0.31 0.20 15.68
N SER A 517 -0.16 0.57 14.49
CA SER A 517 -0.13 -0.28 13.29
C SER A 517 1.24 -0.36 12.61
N SER A 518 2.24 0.44 13.03
CA SER A 518 3.57 0.41 12.40
C SER A 518 4.47 -0.72 12.88
N TRP A 519 4.10 -1.47 13.92
CA TRP A 519 4.90 -2.55 14.50
C TRP A 519 4.12 -3.82 14.88
N TYR A 520 2.80 -3.88 14.65
CA TYR A 520 1.91 -4.96 15.07
C TYR A 520 2.33 -6.34 14.52
N PHE A 521 2.92 -6.39 13.35
CA PHE A 521 3.41 -7.60 12.73
C PHE A 521 4.61 -8.21 13.48
N PHE A 522 5.37 -7.44 14.25
CA PHE A 522 6.33 -7.97 15.21
C PHE A 522 5.62 -8.55 16.43
N ARG A 523 4.59 -7.85 16.93
CA ARG A 523 3.87 -8.28 18.12
C ARG A 523 3.15 -9.61 17.93
N TYR A 524 2.67 -9.91 16.72
CA TYR A 524 2.08 -11.22 16.41
C TYR A 524 3.01 -12.41 16.68
N LEU A 525 4.32 -12.22 16.70
CA LEU A 525 5.29 -13.29 16.95
C LEU A 525 5.30 -13.73 18.42
N SER A 526 4.97 -12.80 19.33
CA SER A 526 4.87 -13.07 20.77
C SER A 526 3.79 -12.17 21.42
N PRO A 527 2.51 -12.35 21.05
CA PRO A 527 1.44 -11.39 21.38
C PRO A 527 1.17 -11.25 22.88
N HIS A 528 1.48 -12.28 23.67
CA HIS A 528 1.23 -12.35 25.12
C HIS A 528 2.51 -12.30 25.97
N ASP A 529 3.67 -11.96 25.37
CA ASP A 529 4.90 -11.76 26.12
C ASP A 529 4.80 -10.42 26.89
N ASP A 530 4.89 -10.48 28.20
CA ASP A 530 4.82 -9.34 29.10
C ASP A 530 6.20 -8.77 29.50
N THR A 531 7.27 -9.36 29.00
CA THR A 531 8.67 -9.01 29.32
C THR A 531 9.34 -8.18 28.25
N GLN A 532 8.87 -8.23 27.01
CA GLN A 532 9.42 -7.52 25.85
C GLN A 532 8.35 -7.20 24.81
N ALA A 533 8.62 -6.21 23.94
CA ALA A 533 7.71 -5.81 22.87
C ALA A 533 7.43 -6.95 21.89
N PHE A 534 8.47 -7.67 21.54
CA PHE A 534 8.42 -8.91 20.73
C PHE A 534 9.73 -9.70 20.96
N ASP A 535 9.67 -10.98 20.67
CA ASP A 535 10.86 -11.86 20.72
C ASP A 535 11.71 -11.64 19.45
N SER A 536 12.93 -11.11 19.62
CA SER A 536 13.86 -10.85 18.51
C SER A 536 14.30 -12.10 17.78
N ALA A 537 14.42 -13.26 18.47
CA ALA A 537 14.79 -14.52 17.82
C ALA A 537 13.65 -15.03 16.93
N LEU A 538 12.39 -14.87 17.37
CA LEU A 538 11.24 -15.16 16.52
C LEU A 538 11.12 -14.15 15.37
N ALA A 539 11.45 -12.87 15.61
CA ALA A 539 11.46 -11.87 14.55
C ALA A 539 12.47 -12.23 13.45
N GLU A 540 13.65 -12.72 13.81
CA GLU A 540 14.64 -13.19 12.84
C GLU A 540 14.21 -14.49 12.13
N ALA A 541 13.53 -15.39 12.83
CA ALA A 541 13.08 -16.65 12.26
C ALA A 541 11.92 -16.49 11.26
N TRP A 542 10.97 -15.60 11.56
CA TRP A 542 9.76 -15.38 10.76
C TRP A 542 9.89 -14.20 9.79
N GLY A 543 10.77 -13.22 10.07
CA GLY A 543 10.90 -12.02 9.24
C GLY A 543 11.82 -12.20 8.03
N PRO A 544 11.73 -11.28 7.06
CA PRO A 544 10.60 -10.36 6.84
C PRO A 544 9.30 -11.08 6.45
N ILE A 545 8.17 -10.37 6.45
CA ILE A 545 6.87 -10.88 6.00
C ILE A 545 6.97 -11.23 4.51
N ASP A 546 6.63 -12.48 4.13
CA ASP A 546 6.78 -12.95 2.76
C ASP A 546 5.79 -12.30 1.79
N LEU A 547 4.54 -12.08 2.22
CA LEU A 547 3.53 -11.39 1.45
C LEU A 547 2.63 -10.57 2.36
N TYR A 548 2.45 -9.31 1.99
CA TYR A 548 1.49 -8.40 2.61
C TYR A 548 0.43 -7.97 1.61
N ILE A 549 -0.85 -8.10 1.96
CA ILE A 549 -1.98 -7.71 1.12
C ILE A 549 -2.77 -6.60 1.80
N GLY A 550 -3.03 -5.51 1.08
CA GLY A 550 -3.78 -4.38 1.62
C GLY A 550 -4.12 -3.31 0.57
N GLY A 551 -4.84 -2.26 0.99
CA GLY A 551 -5.26 -1.17 0.13
C GLY A 551 -4.12 -0.24 -0.28
N ASP A 552 -4.14 0.23 -1.53
CA ASP A 552 -3.15 1.15 -2.10
C ASP A 552 -3.17 2.56 -1.48
N GLU A 553 -4.26 2.93 -0.80
CA GLU A 553 -4.38 4.18 -0.04
C GLU A 553 -3.36 4.30 1.08
N HIS A 554 -2.84 3.18 1.57
CA HIS A 554 -1.82 3.15 2.61
C HIS A 554 -0.38 3.33 2.12
N ALA A 555 -0.18 3.57 0.81
CA ALA A 555 1.15 3.70 0.20
C ALA A 555 2.06 4.70 0.95
N VAL A 556 1.56 5.90 1.24
CA VAL A 556 2.31 6.98 1.92
C VAL A 556 1.93 7.15 3.39
N LEU A 557 1.06 6.29 3.91
CA LEU A 557 0.62 6.22 5.31
C LEU A 557 1.28 5.01 6.00
N HIS A 558 0.48 4.01 6.33
CA HIS A 558 0.88 2.82 7.05
C HIS A 558 2.14 2.13 6.48
N LEU A 559 2.21 1.93 5.14
CA LEU A 559 3.35 1.23 4.53
C LEU A 559 4.67 2.01 4.70
N LEU A 560 4.63 3.33 4.58
CA LEU A 560 5.82 4.17 4.78
C LEU A 560 6.24 4.17 6.25
N TYR A 561 5.28 4.25 7.17
CA TYR A 561 5.55 4.24 8.61
C TYR A 561 6.06 2.87 9.09
N ALA A 562 5.53 1.76 8.58
CA ALA A 562 6.03 0.42 8.87
C ALA A 562 7.49 0.24 8.43
N ARG A 563 7.86 0.76 7.25
CA ARG A 563 9.24 0.78 6.76
C ARG A 563 10.15 1.61 7.68
N PHE A 564 9.70 2.80 8.07
CA PHE A 564 10.43 3.65 9.01
C PHE A 564 10.67 2.92 10.36
N PHE A 565 9.63 2.34 10.96
CA PHE A 565 9.75 1.59 12.22
C PHE A 565 10.72 0.41 12.09
N THR A 566 10.66 -0.33 10.98
CA THR A 566 11.58 -1.45 10.72
C THR A 566 13.03 -1.00 10.75
N LYS A 567 13.36 0.12 10.08
CA LYS A 567 14.73 0.68 10.09
C LYS A 567 15.17 1.14 11.47
N VAL A 568 14.28 1.78 12.22
CA VAL A 568 14.56 2.18 13.61
C VAL A 568 14.82 0.96 14.51
N LEU A 569 14.03 -0.10 14.39
CA LEU A 569 14.19 -1.34 15.16
C LEU A 569 15.48 -2.09 14.78
N ARG A 570 15.85 -2.08 13.50
CA ARG A 570 17.13 -2.59 13.02
C ARG A 570 18.30 -1.83 13.66
N ASP A 571 18.26 -0.50 13.62
CA ASP A 571 19.32 0.33 14.19
C ASP A 571 19.40 0.24 15.72
N ALA A 572 18.27 -0.10 16.36
CA ALA A 572 18.23 -0.45 17.78
C ALA A 572 18.78 -1.86 18.08
N GLY A 573 19.14 -2.65 17.05
CA GLY A 573 19.68 -4.00 17.19
C GLY A 573 18.67 -5.06 17.59
N LEU A 574 17.37 -4.79 17.39
CA LEU A 574 16.29 -5.73 17.70
C LEU A 574 15.99 -6.71 16.55
N ILE A 575 16.35 -6.34 15.33
CA ILE A 575 16.24 -7.13 14.09
C ILE A 575 17.44 -6.85 13.18
N THR A 576 17.62 -7.66 12.12
CA THR A 576 18.72 -7.48 11.15
C THR A 576 18.26 -7.10 9.74
N TRP A 577 16.99 -7.21 9.43
CA TRP A 577 16.44 -6.93 8.10
C TRP A 577 15.89 -5.50 7.96
N ASP A 578 15.91 -4.97 6.71
CA ASP A 578 15.72 -3.56 6.40
C ASP A 578 14.29 -3.18 6.04
N GLU A 579 13.55 -4.12 5.45
CA GLU A 579 12.18 -3.88 4.95
C GLU A 579 11.20 -4.85 5.58
N PRO A 580 9.99 -4.40 5.97
CA PRO A 580 9.02 -5.24 6.66
C PRO A 580 8.39 -6.31 5.77
N PHE A 581 8.20 -6.01 4.49
CA PHE A 581 7.42 -6.82 3.55
C PHE A 581 8.23 -7.15 2.31
N ALA A 582 8.56 -8.44 2.10
CA ALA A 582 9.30 -8.91 0.93
C ALA A 582 8.48 -8.71 -0.37
N ALA A 583 7.17 -8.94 -0.30
CA ALA A 583 6.26 -8.66 -1.40
C ALA A 583 5.00 -7.94 -0.90
N TYR A 584 4.45 -7.06 -1.74
CA TYR A 584 3.22 -6.33 -1.49
C TYR A 584 2.25 -6.46 -2.67
N LEU A 585 1.04 -6.95 -2.39
CA LEU A 585 -0.06 -7.05 -3.34
C LEU A 585 -1.19 -6.10 -2.91
N SER A 586 -1.58 -5.17 -3.78
CA SER A 586 -2.76 -4.34 -3.53
C SER A 586 -3.99 -5.02 -4.12
N GLN A 587 -5.04 -5.14 -3.30
CA GLN A 587 -6.34 -5.51 -3.85
C GLN A 587 -7.04 -4.30 -4.48
N GLY A 588 -7.92 -4.58 -5.44
CA GLY A 588 -8.88 -3.62 -5.98
C GLY A 588 -9.92 -3.19 -4.94
N LYS A 589 -10.96 -2.52 -5.39
CA LYS A 589 -12.08 -2.09 -4.55
C LYS A 589 -13.37 -2.74 -5.00
N VAL A 590 -14.15 -3.24 -4.06
CA VAL A 590 -15.53 -3.65 -4.37
C VAL A 590 -16.38 -2.39 -4.46
N ILE A 591 -16.86 -2.13 -5.66
CA ILE A 591 -17.75 -1.02 -6.00
C ILE A 591 -19.16 -1.54 -6.29
N ASN A 592 -20.14 -0.66 -6.44
CA ASN A 592 -21.49 -1.04 -6.83
C ASN A 592 -22.07 -0.01 -7.80
N ASN A 593 -22.51 -0.47 -8.98
CA ASN A 593 -22.96 0.37 -10.09
C ASN A 593 -21.95 1.47 -10.47
N GLY A 594 -20.68 1.09 -10.65
CA GLY A 594 -19.58 1.98 -11.05
C GLY A 594 -19.13 2.98 -9.98
N ARG A 595 -19.61 2.86 -8.73
CA ARG A 595 -19.32 3.81 -7.65
C ARG A 595 -18.81 3.11 -6.39
N LYS A 596 -17.89 3.77 -5.68
CA LYS A 596 -17.46 3.33 -4.35
C LYS A 596 -18.68 3.16 -3.44
N MET A 597 -18.76 2.02 -2.74
CA MET A 597 -19.78 1.80 -1.73
C MET A 597 -19.61 2.74 -0.55
N SER A 598 -20.69 3.40 -0.14
CA SER A 598 -20.70 4.21 1.07
C SER A 598 -22.08 4.23 1.74
N LYS A 599 -22.08 4.39 3.08
CA LYS A 599 -23.34 4.52 3.84
C LYS A 599 -24.14 5.78 3.41
N SER A 600 -23.44 6.86 3.04
CA SER A 600 -24.07 8.13 2.63
C SER A 600 -24.75 8.03 1.26
N LEU A 601 -24.26 7.16 0.37
CA LEU A 601 -24.87 6.93 -0.95
C LEU A 601 -25.97 5.85 -0.91
N GLY A 602 -26.08 5.09 0.19
CA GLY A 602 -27.05 3.99 0.31
C GLY A 602 -26.84 2.87 -0.73
N ASN A 603 -25.64 2.77 -1.32
CA ASN A 603 -25.29 1.79 -2.34
C ASN A 603 -24.46 0.61 -1.78
N GLY A 604 -24.34 0.52 -0.47
CA GLY A 604 -23.63 -0.57 0.20
C GLY A 604 -24.34 -1.91 0.00
N VAL A 605 -23.53 -2.97 -0.13
CA VAL A 605 -24.00 -4.36 -0.12
C VAL A 605 -23.69 -4.93 1.25
N ASP A 606 -24.71 -5.47 1.92
CA ASP A 606 -24.58 -6.11 3.21
C ASP A 606 -23.96 -7.50 3.04
N LEU A 607 -22.77 -7.70 3.60
CA LEU A 607 -22.05 -8.97 3.50
C LEU A 607 -22.82 -10.09 4.20
N GLY A 608 -23.34 -9.85 5.41
CA GLY A 608 -24.10 -10.84 6.17
C GLY A 608 -25.28 -11.39 5.38
N ALA A 609 -26.06 -10.49 4.73
CA ALA A 609 -27.18 -10.88 3.89
C ALA A 609 -26.73 -11.74 2.69
N GLN A 610 -25.59 -11.44 2.08
CA GLN A 610 -25.04 -12.26 0.98
C GLN A 610 -24.61 -13.65 1.46
N LEU A 611 -23.99 -13.72 2.64
CA LEU A 611 -23.60 -15.02 3.25
C LEU A 611 -24.84 -15.84 3.64
N ASP A 612 -25.90 -15.20 4.12
CA ASP A 612 -27.15 -15.86 4.50
C ASP A 612 -27.94 -16.36 3.28
N GLU A 613 -27.86 -15.67 2.15
CA GLU A 613 -28.58 -16.06 0.93
C GLU A 613 -27.84 -17.15 0.13
N PHE A 614 -26.50 -17.01 -0.03
CA PHE A 614 -25.73 -17.86 -0.95
C PHE A 614 -24.74 -18.80 -0.27
N GLY A 615 -24.45 -18.61 1.02
CA GLY A 615 -23.38 -19.30 1.76
C GLY A 615 -22.02 -18.66 1.55
N VAL A 616 -21.11 -18.94 2.49
CA VAL A 616 -19.75 -18.36 2.54
C VAL A 616 -18.95 -18.70 1.27
N ASP A 617 -18.92 -19.96 0.89
CA ASP A 617 -18.10 -20.45 -0.22
C ASP A 617 -18.50 -19.82 -1.56
N ALA A 618 -19.82 -19.60 -1.78
CA ALA A 618 -20.30 -18.99 -3.01
C ALA A 618 -19.89 -17.51 -3.12
N VAL A 619 -19.88 -16.77 -1.99
CA VAL A 619 -19.44 -15.37 -1.96
C VAL A 619 -17.92 -15.27 -2.14
N ARG A 620 -17.13 -16.09 -1.42
CA ARG A 620 -15.66 -16.17 -1.57
C ARG A 620 -15.26 -16.48 -3.01
N LEU A 621 -15.86 -17.54 -3.57
CA LEU A 621 -15.61 -17.96 -4.96
C LEU A 621 -15.94 -16.84 -5.95
N THR A 622 -17.04 -16.11 -5.74
CA THR A 622 -17.45 -15.01 -6.60
C THR A 622 -16.40 -13.88 -6.60
N LEU A 623 -15.93 -13.49 -5.42
CA LEU A 623 -14.93 -12.43 -5.28
C LEU A 623 -13.59 -12.82 -5.93
N VAL A 624 -13.10 -14.04 -5.66
CA VAL A 624 -11.81 -14.50 -6.21
C VAL A 624 -11.87 -14.73 -7.73
N PHE A 625 -13.04 -15.16 -8.24
CA PHE A 625 -13.24 -15.42 -9.68
C PHE A 625 -13.44 -14.15 -10.51
N ALA A 626 -13.89 -13.06 -9.90
CA ALA A 626 -14.33 -11.84 -10.59
C ALA A 626 -13.26 -11.21 -11.48
N SER A 627 -12.03 -11.06 -10.99
CA SER A 627 -10.95 -10.35 -11.67
C SER A 627 -9.58 -10.75 -11.10
N PRO A 628 -8.47 -10.33 -11.71
CA PRO A 628 -7.18 -10.28 -11.02
C PRO A 628 -7.27 -9.45 -9.72
N PRO A 629 -6.43 -9.75 -8.69
CA PRO A 629 -6.51 -9.11 -7.38
C PRO A 629 -6.43 -7.58 -7.41
N GLU A 630 -5.65 -7.02 -8.33
CA GLU A 630 -5.40 -5.57 -8.46
C GLU A 630 -6.58 -4.78 -9.07
N ASP A 631 -7.54 -5.46 -9.70
CA ASP A 631 -8.66 -4.82 -10.41
C ASP A 631 -9.88 -4.62 -9.51
N ASN A 632 -10.63 -3.55 -9.76
CA ASN A 632 -11.89 -3.32 -9.06
C ASN A 632 -12.97 -4.33 -9.46
N ILE A 633 -13.80 -4.71 -8.50
CA ILE A 633 -14.96 -5.58 -8.71
C ILE A 633 -16.24 -4.74 -8.62
N ASP A 634 -17.04 -4.70 -9.70
CA ASP A 634 -18.39 -4.14 -9.59
C ASP A 634 -19.38 -5.24 -9.18
N TRP A 635 -19.87 -5.16 -7.93
CA TRP A 635 -20.75 -6.19 -7.37
C TRP A 635 -22.07 -6.32 -8.14
N ALA A 636 -22.52 -5.26 -8.81
CA ALA A 636 -23.74 -5.30 -9.63
C ALA A 636 -23.63 -6.30 -10.80
N ASP A 637 -22.41 -6.60 -11.27
CA ASP A 637 -22.15 -7.54 -12.36
C ASP A 637 -21.91 -8.97 -11.85
N MET A 638 -21.87 -9.20 -10.54
CA MET A 638 -21.52 -10.48 -9.95
C MET A 638 -22.71 -11.40 -9.77
N SER A 639 -22.46 -12.71 -9.77
CA SER A 639 -23.49 -13.74 -9.64
C SER A 639 -23.13 -14.81 -8.59
N PRO A 640 -23.27 -14.54 -7.28
CA PRO A 640 -23.07 -15.56 -6.25
C PRO A 640 -23.94 -16.82 -6.45
N ALA A 641 -25.15 -16.66 -7.00
CA ALA A 641 -26.00 -17.78 -7.41
C ALA A 641 -25.36 -18.66 -8.50
N GLY A 642 -24.56 -18.06 -9.40
CA GLY A 642 -23.76 -18.80 -10.39
C GLY A 642 -22.67 -19.64 -9.74
N SER A 643 -21.95 -19.05 -8.80
CA SER A 643 -20.92 -19.73 -7.99
C SER A 643 -21.52 -20.87 -7.17
N LEU A 644 -22.66 -20.64 -6.53
CA LEU A 644 -23.37 -21.70 -5.78
C LEU A 644 -23.73 -22.89 -6.66
N ARG A 645 -24.27 -22.65 -7.86
CA ARG A 645 -24.60 -23.74 -8.82
C ARG A 645 -23.35 -24.50 -9.25
N PHE A 646 -22.21 -23.82 -9.40
CA PHE A 646 -20.94 -24.48 -9.70
C PHE A 646 -20.48 -25.36 -8.52
N LEU A 647 -20.50 -24.85 -7.29
CA LEU A 647 -20.13 -25.62 -6.09
C LEU A 647 -21.01 -26.86 -5.92
N GLN A 648 -22.31 -26.75 -6.18
CA GLN A 648 -23.23 -27.89 -6.18
C GLN A 648 -22.85 -28.97 -7.18
N ARG A 649 -22.36 -28.56 -8.39
CA ARG A 649 -21.89 -29.52 -9.40
C ARG A 649 -20.58 -30.20 -8.98
N ALA A 650 -19.64 -29.42 -8.43
CA ALA A 650 -18.39 -29.96 -7.91
C ALA A 650 -18.61 -30.94 -6.77
N TRP A 651 -19.44 -30.56 -5.79
CA TRP A 651 -19.78 -31.42 -4.65
C TRP A 651 -20.39 -32.76 -5.07
N ARG A 652 -21.23 -32.80 -6.12
CA ARG A 652 -21.82 -34.04 -6.62
C ARG A 652 -20.77 -35.03 -7.10
N LEU A 653 -19.63 -34.58 -7.65
CA LEU A 653 -18.56 -35.48 -8.08
C LEU A 653 -18.13 -36.42 -6.96
N SER A 654 -17.96 -35.93 -5.74
CA SER A 654 -17.52 -36.74 -4.59
C SER A 654 -18.50 -37.82 -4.19
N GLY A 655 -19.78 -37.63 -4.50
CA GLY A 655 -20.83 -38.64 -4.27
C GLY A 655 -20.92 -39.72 -5.35
N ASP A 656 -20.44 -39.41 -6.56
CA ASP A 656 -20.52 -40.29 -7.73
C ASP A 656 -19.22 -41.10 -7.93
N VAL A 657 -18.18 -40.88 -7.12
CA VAL A 657 -16.93 -41.67 -7.10
C VAL A 657 -17.17 -42.99 -6.37
N GLU A 658 -17.01 -44.10 -7.09
CA GLU A 658 -17.22 -45.47 -6.60
C GLU A 658 -15.91 -46.23 -6.35
N SER A 659 -14.81 -45.80 -6.95
CA SER A 659 -13.49 -46.43 -6.72
C SER A 659 -13.04 -46.27 -5.25
N ALA A 660 -12.26 -47.21 -4.75
CA ALA A 660 -11.78 -47.20 -3.36
C ALA A 660 -10.72 -46.12 -3.14
N PRO A 661 -10.59 -45.53 -1.92
CA PRO A 661 -9.45 -44.73 -1.55
C PRO A 661 -8.13 -45.49 -1.78
N GLY A 662 -7.11 -44.81 -2.39
CA GLY A 662 -5.82 -45.44 -2.70
C GLY A 662 -5.81 -46.35 -3.95
N ALA A 663 -6.88 -46.39 -4.74
CA ALA A 663 -6.84 -47.04 -6.05
C ALA A 663 -5.79 -46.37 -6.97
N ASP A 664 -5.02 -47.18 -7.70
CA ASP A 664 -3.96 -46.68 -8.57
C ASP A 664 -4.55 -45.86 -9.76
N PRO A 665 -4.34 -44.54 -9.82
CA PRO A 665 -4.87 -43.73 -10.91
C PRO A 665 -4.34 -44.12 -12.29
N ALA A 666 -3.14 -44.71 -12.36
CA ALA A 666 -2.52 -45.14 -13.63
C ALA A 666 -3.30 -46.26 -14.33
N ALA A 667 -4.16 -46.97 -13.60
CA ALA A 667 -5.07 -47.98 -14.16
C ALA A 667 -6.35 -47.35 -14.77
N GLY A 668 -6.58 -46.04 -14.62
CA GLY A 668 -7.76 -45.34 -15.11
C GLY A 668 -7.59 -44.64 -16.45
N ASP A 669 -8.55 -43.79 -16.80
CA ASP A 669 -8.61 -43.03 -18.07
C ASP A 669 -7.42 -42.06 -18.22
N ALA A 670 -6.52 -42.37 -19.17
CA ALA A 670 -5.32 -41.58 -19.43
C ALA A 670 -5.65 -40.14 -19.92
N ALA A 671 -6.75 -39.98 -20.66
CA ALA A 671 -7.15 -38.65 -21.15
C ALA A 671 -7.61 -37.74 -20.00
N LEU A 672 -8.39 -38.26 -19.06
CA LEU A 672 -8.77 -37.50 -17.85
C LEU A 672 -7.56 -37.18 -17.02
N ARG A 673 -6.62 -38.11 -16.82
CA ARG A 673 -5.38 -37.91 -16.10
C ARG A 673 -4.52 -36.80 -16.72
N LYS A 674 -4.37 -36.76 -18.05
CA LYS A 674 -3.69 -35.64 -18.74
C LYS A 674 -4.33 -34.27 -18.40
N VAL A 675 -5.65 -34.19 -18.40
CA VAL A 675 -6.34 -32.96 -18.01
C VAL A 675 -6.10 -32.61 -16.53
N THR A 676 -6.18 -33.61 -15.64
CA THR A 676 -5.97 -33.44 -14.19
C THR A 676 -4.57 -32.88 -13.91
N HIS A 677 -3.52 -33.53 -14.39
CA HIS A 677 -2.14 -33.14 -14.13
C HIS A 677 -1.76 -31.80 -14.78
N ARG A 678 -2.30 -31.49 -15.97
CA ARG A 678 -2.15 -30.18 -16.58
C ARG A 678 -2.82 -29.09 -15.72
N THR A 679 -4.03 -29.35 -15.21
CA THR A 679 -4.72 -28.41 -14.30
C THR A 679 -3.91 -28.15 -13.05
N VAL A 680 -3.30 -29.16 -12.43
CA VAL A 680 -2.44 -28.99 -11.25
C VAL A 680 -1.23 -28.13 -11.56
N ARG A 681 -0.52 -28.42 -12.67
CA ARG A 681 0.66 -27.64 -13.10
C ARG A 681 0.31 -26.18 -13.39
N GLU A 682 -0.76 -25.93 -14.13
CA GLU A 682 -1.22 -24.59 -14.44
C GLU A 682 -1.69 -23.87 -13.17
N ALA A 683 -2.40 -24.54 -12.27
CA ALA A 683 -2.84 -23.95 -11.01
C ALA A 683 -1.65 -23.50 -10.14
N GLU A 684 -0.60 -24.29 -10.03
CA GLU A 684 0.65 -23.93 -9.33
C GLU A 684 1.22 -22.61 -9.88
N GLN A 685 1.46 -22.55 -11.20
CA GLN A 685 2.01 -21.35 -11.84
C GLN A 685 1.11 -20.12 -11.72
N LEU A 686 -0.21 -20.33 -11.78
CA LEU A 686 -1.21 -19.25 -11.70
C LEU A 686 -1.34 -18.69 -10.28
N VAL A 687 -1.27 -19.54 -9.25
CA VAL A 687 -1.27 -19.07 -7.86
C VAL A 687 -0.01 -18.24 -7.58
N GLU A 688 1.16 -18.70 -8.00
CA GLU A 688 2.43 -17.99 -7.85
C GLU A 688 2.46 -16.65 -8.62
N ALA A 689 1.72 -16.57 -9.72
CA ALA A 689 1.54 -15.33 -10.49
C ALA A 689 0.35 -14.46 -10.03
N TYR A 690 -0.29 -14.79 -8.92
CA TYR A 690 -1.48 -14.12 -8.39
C TYR A 690 -2.67 -14.07 -9.38
N ARG A 691 -2.81 -15.08 -10.25
CA ARG A 691 -3.92 -15.20 -11.23
C ARG A 691 -5.01 -16.13 -10.71
N PHE A 692 -5.53 -15.84 -9.52
CA PHE A 692 -6.47 -16.72 -8.80
C PHE A 692 -7.78 -16.95 -9.56
N ASN A 693 -8.28 -15.94 -10.25
CA ASN A 693 -9.46 -16.04 -11.10
C ASN A 693 -9.30 -17.10 -12.21
N VAL A 694 -8.10 -17.23 -12.76
CA VAL A 694 -7.79 -18.24 -13.78
C VAL A 694 -7.67 -19.63 -13.14
N VAL A 695 -7.15 -19.75 -11.91
CA VAL A 695 -7.15 -21.02 -11.14
C VAL A 695 -8.58 -21.56 -11.00
N VAL A 696 -9.52 -20.66 -10.64
CA VAL A 696 -10.93 -21.02 -10.56
C VAL A 696 -11.46 -21.51 -11.92
N ALA A 697 -11.15 -20.81 -13.01
CA ALA A 697 -11.55 -21.23 -14.36
C ALA A 697 -11.00 -22.62 -14.72
N ARG A 698 -9.73 -22.91 -14.41
CA ARG A 698 -9.11 -24.24 -14.66
C ARG A 698 -9.77 -25.32 -13.79
N THR A 699 -10.10 -24.99 -12.56
CA THR A 699 -10.86 -25.91 -11.68
C THR A 699 -12.24 -26.21 -12.27
N MET A 700 -12.94 -25.20 -12.82
CA MET A 700 -14.23 -25.40 -13.50
C MET A 700 -14.12 -26.31 -14.72
N GLU A 701 -13.05 -26.18 -15.51
CA GLU A 701 -12.76 -27.05 -16.64
C GLU A 701 -12.55 -28.52 -16.20
N LEU A 702 -11.77 -28.73 -15.12
CA LEU A 702 -11.55 -30.04 -14.54
C LEU A 702 -12.85 -30.68 -14.02
N VAL A 703 -13.70 -29.91 -13.32
CA VAL A 703 -15.04 -30.38 -12.88
C VAL A 703 -15.89 -30.84 -14.07
N ASN A 704 -15.87 -30.09 -15.19
CA ASN A 704 -16.62 -30.45 -16.39
C ASN A 704 -16.04 -31.72 -17.06
N ALA A 705 -14.72 -31.86 -17.13
CA ALA A 705 -14.05 -33.05 -17.68
C ALA A 705 -14.36 -34.30 -16.85
N THR A 706 -14.27 -34.18 -15.50
CA THR A 706 -14.60 -35.24 -14.56
C THR A 706 -16.07 -35.66 -14.66
N ARG A 707 -16.99 -34.68 -14.75
CA ARG A 707 -18.41 -34.95 -14.95
C ARG A 707 -18.68 -35.71 -16.25
N LYS A 708 -18.03 -35.31 -17.33
CA LYS A 708 -18.13 -36.00 -18.63
C LYS A 708 -17.61 -37.44 -18.54
N ALA A 709 -16.51 -37.67 -17.83
CA ALA A 709 -15.97 -39.01 -17.63
C ALA A 709 -16.93 -39.92 -16.85
N ILE A 710 -17.62 -39.39 -15.83
CA ILE A 710 -18.63 -40.13 -15.07
C ILE A 710 -19.85 -40.45 -15.96
N ASP A 711 -20.38 -39.47 -16.67
CA ASP A 711 -21.68 -39.60 -17.38
C ASP A 711 -21.61 -40.37 -18.69
N SER A 712 -20.51 -40.24 -19.42
CA SER A 712 -20.42 -40.77 -20.81
C SER A 712 -19.07 -41.43 -21.14
N GLY A 713 -18.22 -41.62 -20.13
CA GLY A 713 -16.90 -42.22 -20.19
C GLY A 713 -16.79 -43.48 -19.34
N PRO A 714 -15.66 -43.67 -18.64
CA PRO A 714 -15.38 -44.89 -17.86
C PRO A 714 -16.27 -45.07 -16.63
N GLY A 715 -16.95 -44.01 -16.15
CA GLY A 715 -17.86 -44.03 -15.00
C GLY A 715 -17.16 -43.78 -13.65
N GLY A 716 -17.97 -43.71 -12.56
CA GLY A 716 -17.52 -43.40 -11.19
C GLY A 716 -16.56 -44.42 -10.56
N ALA A 717 -16.50 -45.65 -11.10
CA ALA A 717 -15.60 -46.70 -10.66
C ALA A 717 -14.15 -46.54 -11.15
N ASP A 718 -13.91 -45.64 -12.12
CA ASP A 718 -12.58 -45.40 -12.68
C ASP A 718 -11.69 -44.68 -11.67
N PRO A 719 -10.45 -45.17 -11.41
CA PRO A 719 -9.51 -44.52 -10.50
C PRO A 719 -9.07 -43.13 -10.90
N ALA A 720 -9.02 -42.79 -12.21
CA ALA A 720 -8.73 -41.44 -12.69
C ALA A 720 -9.82 -40.44 -12.35
N VAL A 721 -11.09 -40.88 -12.23
CA VAL A 721 -12.20 -40.04 -11.77
C VAL A 721 -12.03 -39.69 -10.30
N ARG A 722 -11.57 -40.64 -9.47
CA ARG A 722 -11.23 -40.36 -8.07
C ARG A 722 -10.10 -39.35 -7.99
N GLU A 723 -8.98 -39.59 -8.69
CA GLU A 723 -7.82 -38.66 -8.72
C GLU A 723 -8.29 -37.24 -9.06
N ALA A 724 -9.10 -37.08 -10.12
CA ALA A 724 -9.62 -35.78 -10.55
C ALA A 724 -10.53 -35.14 -9.46
N ALA A 725 -11.39 -35.90 -8.81
CA ALA A 725 -12.27 -35.42 -7.75
C ALA A 725 -11.51 -34.98 -6.49
N GLU A 726 -10.43 -35.68 -6.13
CA GLU A 726 -9.54 -35.33 -5.02
C GLU A 726 -8.72 -34.07 -5.34
N VAL A 727 -8.26 -33.91 -6.59
CA VAL A 727 -7.62 -32.67 -7.05
C VAL A 727 -8.59 -31.49 -7.01
N VAL A 728 -9.85 -31.68 -7.47
CA VAL A 728 -10.88 -30.65 -7.40
C VAL A 728 -11.12 -30.21 -5.96
N ALA A 729 -11.22 -31.16 -5.00
CA ALA A 729 -11.42 -30.84 -3.58
C ALA A 729 -10.25 -29.97 -3.04
N ARG A 730 -8.99 -30.34 -3.34
CA ARG A 730 -7.80 -29.57 -2.93
C ARG A 730 -7.78 -28.17 -3.55
N LEU A 731 -8.02 -28.03 -4.85
CA LEU A 731 -8.05 -26.72 -5.51
C LEU A 731 -9.21 -25.85 -5.01
N LEU A 732 -10.38 -26.42 -4.78
CA LEU A 732 -11.52 -25.69 -4.21
C LEU A 732 -11.25 -25.23 -2.78
N SER A 733 -10.45 -25.96 -1.98
CA SER A 733 -10.18 -25.55 -0.62
C SER A 733 -9.48 -24.19 -0.50
N LEU A 734 -8.83 -23.72 -1.58
CA LEU A 734 -8.24 -22.38 -1.64
C LEU A 734 -9.31 -21.29 -1.58
N VAL A 735 -10.49 -21.52 -2.16
CA VAL A 735 -11.53 -20.50 -2.36
C VAL A 735 -12.87 -20.85 -1.72
N ALA A 736 -13.18 -22.14 -1.56
CA ALA A 736 -14.45 -22.66 -1.08
C ALA A 736 -14.21 -23.78 -0.04
N PRO A 737 -13.69 -23.45 1.14
CA PRO A 737 -13.17 -24.41 2.10
C PRO A 737 -14.24 -25.35 2.68
N TYR A 738 -15.47 -24.88 2.91
CA TYR A 738 -16.55 -25.71 3.42
C TYR A 738 -16.94 -26.82 2.44
N THR A 739 -17.09 -26.46 1.16
CA THR A 739 -17.40 -27.41 0.09
C THR A 739 -16.27 -28.45 -0.07
N ALA A 740 -15.03 -27.96 0.01
CA ALA A 740 -13.84 -28.79 -0.14
C ALA A 740 -13.72 -29.84 0.99
N GLU A 741 -13.94 -29.45 2.24
CA GLU A 741 -13.96 -30.38 3.38
C GLU A 741 -15.04 -31.43 3.24
N GLU A 742 -16.25 -31.04 2.84
CA GLU A 742 -17.37 -31.95 2.63
C GLU A 742 -17.06 -32.94 1.50
N MET A 743 -16.44 -32.49 0.40
CA MET A 743 -15.97 -33.36 -0.68
C MET A 743 -14.88 -34.32 -0.19
N TRP A 744 -13.91 -33.83 0.59
CA TRP A 744 -12.77 -34.59 1.08
C TRP A 744 -13.21 -35.76 1.97
N GLU A 745 -14.09 -35.47 2.94
CA GLU A 745 -14.68 -36.50 3.80
C GLU A 745 -15.50 -37.55 2.99
N ARG A 746 -16.33 -37.09 2.03
CA ARG A 746 -17.11 -38.00 1.16
C ARG A 746 -16.25 -38.90 0.29
N LEU A 747 -15.05 -38.45 -0.09
CA LEU A 747 -14.06 -39.26 -0.80
C LEU A 747 -13.35 -40.27 0.12
N GLY A 748 -13.66 -40.27 1.42
CA GLY A 748 -13.17 -41.23 2.40
C GLY A 748 -11.86 -40.85 3.09
N HIS A 749 -11.49 -39.58 3.06
CA HIS A 749 -10.32 -39.07 3.77
C HIS A 749 -10.68 -38.56 5.17
N GLU A 750 -9.70 -38.61 6.08
CA GLU A 750 -9.82 -37.95 7.37
C GLU A 750 -9.80 -36.39 7.20
N PRO A 751 -10.55 -35.63 8.02
CA PRO A 751 -10.45 -34.19 8.02
C PRO A 751 -9.13 -33.73 8.66
N SER A 752 -8.52 -32.59 8.28
CA SER A 752 -9.04 -31.61 7.34
C SER A 752 -8.27 -31.71 6.01
N VAL A 753 -8.93 -31.30 4.91
CA VAL A 753 -8.24 -31.13 3.62
C VAL A 753 -7.06 -30.16 3.73
N ALA A 754 -7.09 -29.22 4.68
CA ALA A 754 -5.98 -28.30 4.96
C ALA A 754 -4.67 -29.00 5.38
N SER A 755 -4.74 -30.26 5.84
CA SER A 755 -3.56 -31.07 6.19
C SER A 755 -3.02 -31.89 5.03
N ALA A 756 -3.68 -31.86 3.87
CA ALA A 756 -3.20 -32.54 2.66
C ALA A 756 -2.00 -31.79 2.03
N SER A 757 -1.24 -32.50 1.19
CA SER A 757 -0.21 -31.88 0.36
C SER A 757 -0.76 -31.38 -0.97
N TRP A 758 -0.03 -30.46 -1.64
CA TRP A 758 -0.32 -30.08 -3.03
C TRP A 758 -0.28 -31.36 -3.91
N PRO A 759 -1.19 -31.49 -4.88
CA PRO A 759 -1.20 -32.66 -5.75
C PRO A 759 0.11 -32.79 -6.54
N GLU A 760 0.68 -33.98 -6.58
CA GLU A 760 1.87 -34.23 -7.38
C GLU A 760 1.53 -34.26 -8.89
N VAL A 761 2.47 -33.80 -9.71
CA VAL A 761 2.33 -33.80 -11.17
C VAL A 761 3.16 -34.92 -11.77
N ASP A 762 2.53 -35.79 -12.53
CA ASP A 762 3.22 -36.73 -13.41
C ASP A 762 3.63 -36.05 -14.71
N GLU A 763 4.90 -35.68 -14.81
CA GLU A 763 5.46 -34.96 -15.96
C GLU A 763 5.28 -35.69 -17.29
N SER A 764 5.20 -37.02 -17.28
CA SER A 764 4.99 -37.82 -18.48
C SER A 764 3.63 -37.58 -19.12
N LEU A 765 2.63 -37.15 -18.31
CA LEU A 765 1.28 -36.81 -18.76
C LEU A 765 1.19 -35.38 -19.35
N LEU A 766 2.19 -34.54 -19.12
CA LEU A 766 2.26 -33.19 -19.65
C LEU A 766 2.87 -33.10 -21.06
N VAL A 767 3.45 -34.18 -21.51
CA VAL A 767 4.00 -34.25 -22.88
C VAL A 767 2.83 -34.17 -23.85
N GLU A 768 2.80 -33.16 -24.67
CA GLU A 768 1.80 -33.03 -25.73
C GLU A 768 2.18 -34.00 -26.88
N ASP A 769 1.28 -34.91 -27.20
CA ASP A 769 1.48 -35.82 -28.35
C ASP A 769 1.40 -35.04 -29.67
N THR A 770 0.64 -33.94 -29.68
CA THR A 770 0.49 -33.02 -30.81
C THR A 770 0.36 -31.59 -30.37
N VAL A 771 0.78 -30.65 -31.22
CA VAL A 771 0.59 -29.19 -31.03
C VAL A 771 -0.15 -28.63 -32.25
N THR A 772 -0.97 -27.61 -32.03
CA THR A 772 -1.68 -26.93 -33.11
C THR A 772 -0.73 -26.04 -33.93
N CYS A 773 -0.49 -26.40 -35.19
CA CYS A 773 0.24 -25.58 -36.16
C CYS A 773 -0.75 -24.74 -36.98
N VAL A 774 -0.63 -23.41 -36.89
CA VAL A 774 -1.44 -22.48 -37.69
C VAL A 774 -0.85 -22.37 -39.08
N VAL A 775 -1.64 -22.63 -40.12
CA VAL A 775 -1.22 -22.48 -41.50
C VAL A 775 -1.85 -21.23 -42.11
N GLN A 776 -0.98 -20.37 -42.61
CA GLN A 776 -1.32 -19.11 -43.26
C GLN A 776 -0.95 -19.15 -44.75
N VAL A 777 -1.72 -18.45 -45.60
CA VAL A 777 -1.33 -18.09 -46.95
C VAL A 777 -1.34 -16.57 -47.05
N GLN A 778 -0.18 -15.97 -47.36
CA GLN A 778 0.03 -14.50 -47.37
C GLN A 778 -0.46 -13.82 -46.06
N GLY A 779 -0.12 -14.41 -44.88
CA GLY A 779 -0.45 -13.90 -43.58
C GLY A 779 -1.92 -14.11 -43.14
N LYS A 780 -2.79 -14.69 -43.95
CA LYS A 780 -4.18 -15.02 -43.59
C LYS A 780 -4.29 -16.50 -43.22
N VAL A 781 -4.82 -16.78 -42.01
CA VAL A 781 -5.07 -18.17 -41.56
C VAL A 781 -6.00 -18.89 -42.54
N ARG A 782 -5.60 -20.11 -42.93
CA ARG A 782 -6.32 -20.98 -43.85
C ARG A 782 -6.64 -22.35 -43.27
N ALA A 783 -5.78 -22.84 -42.39
CA ALA A 783 -5.98 -24.11 -41.70
C ALA A 783 -5.26 -24.12 -40.34
N THR A 784 -5.60 -25.12 -39.56
CA THR A 784 -4.88 -25.54 -38.35
C THR A 784 -4.63 -27.02 -38.44
N LEU A 785 -3.40 -27.45 -38.16
CA LEU A 785 -2.96 -28.84 -38.20
C LEU A 785 -2.54 -29.28 -36.80
N GLU A 786 -2.91 -30.49 -36.42
CA GLU A 786 -2.35 -31.14 -35.24
C GLU A 786 -1.10 -31.89 -35.65
N VAL A 787 0.07 -31.44 -35.15
CA VAL A 787 1.39 -31.95 -35.56
C VAL A 787 2.20 -32.37 -34.34
N SER A 788 3.18 -33.23 -34.52
CA SER A 788 4.13 -33.55 -33.42
C SER A 788 4.87 -32.29 -32.95
N PRO A 789 5.11 -32.13 -31.64
CA PRO A 789 5.97 -31.07 -31.12
C PRO A 789 7.36 -31.05 -31.75
N ASP A 790 7.86 -32.22 -32.16
CA ASP A 790 9.17 -32.44 -32.79
C ASP A 790 9.11 -32.40 -34.32
N ALA A 791 7.98 -31.98 -34.93
CA ALA A 791 7.84 -31.91 -36.37
C ALA A 791 8.86 -30.94 -36.98
N THR A 792 9.61 -31.45 -37.97
CA THR A 792 10.60 -30.63 -38.68
C THR A 792 9.98 -29.62 -39.63
N ASP A 793 10.74 -28.61 -40.02
CA ASP A 793 10.31 -27.58 -40.97
C ASP A 793 9.85 -28.22 -42.32
N GLU A 794 10.50 -29.28 -42.74
CA GLU A 794 10.17 -30.02 -43.95
C GLU A 794 8.82 -30.74 -43.81
N GLN A 795 8.59 -31.44 -42.69
CA GLN A 795 7.33 -32.13 -42.39
C GLN A 795 6.16 -31.14 -42.29
N LEU A 796 6.37 -30.05 -41.62
CA LEU A 796 5.36 -28.99 -41.49
C LEU A 796 5.03 -28.33 -42.83
N THR A 797 6.04 -28.13 -43.66
CA THR A 797 5.86 -27.60 -45.03
C THR A 797 5.04 -28.56 -45.86
N GLU A 798 5.38 -29.86 -45.84
CA GLU A 798 4.63 -30.88 -46.58
C GLU A 798 3.17 -30.99 -46.18
N LEU A 799 2.91 -31.06 -44.83
CA LEU A 799 1.56 -31.11 -44.28
C LEU A 799 0.75 -29.85 -44.64
N ALA A 800 1.36 -28.67 -44.49
CA ALA A 800 0.69 -27.41 -44.80
C ALA A 800 0.33 -27.28 -46.28
N LEU A 801 1.22 -27.70 -47.19
CA LEU A 801 0.97 -27.68 -48.62
C LEU A 801 -0.02 -28.76 -49.08
N ALA A 802 -0.14 -29.88 -48.36
CA ALA A 802 -1.13 -30.91 -48.61
C ALA A 802 -2.57 -30.54 -48.18
N GLU A 803 -2.70 -29.54 -47.29
CA GLU A 803 -3.99 -29.15 -46.70
C GLU A 803 -4.95 -28.55 -47.76
N PRO A 804 -6.18 -29.08 -47.93
CA PRO A 804 -7.12 -28.66 -49.01
C PRO A 804 -7.49 -27.18 -48.98
N ASN A 805 -7.59 -26.58 -47.81
CA ASN A 805 -7.88 -25.16 -47.66
C ASN A 805 -6.70 -24.27 -48.08
N VAL A 806 -5.48 -24.74 -47.86
CA VAL A 806 -4.27 -24.05 -48.25
C VAL A 806 -4.12 -24.15 -49.78
N GLN A 807 -4.34 -25.33 -50.35
CA GLN A 807 -4.30 -25.52 -51.79
C GLN A 807 -5.33 -24.62 -52.54
N ARG A 808 -6.56 -24.53 -52.00
CA ARG A 808 -7.58 -23.59 -52.53
C ARG A 808 -7.18 -22.13 -52.43
N ALA A 809 -6.42 -21.77 -51.37
CA ALA A 809 -5.97 -20.40 -51.18
C ALA A 809 -4.74 -20.04 -52.02
N ILE A 810 -3.94 -21.02 -52.44
CA ILE A 810 -2.85 -20.87 -53.39
C ILE A 810 -3.40 -20.71 -54.81
N ASP A 811 -4.52 -21.37 -55.16
CA ASP A 811 -5.25 -21.27 -56.43
C ASP A 811 -4.36 -21.42 -57.68
N GLY A 812 -3.40 -22.37 -57.64
CA GLY A 812 -2.48 -22.62 -58.72
C GLY A 812 -1.30 -21.63 -58.88
N ALA A 813 -1.19 -20.64 -58.00
CA ALA A 813 -0.06 -19.74 -58.00
C ALA A 813 1.23 -20.47 -57.60
N GLU A 814 2.37 -20.00 -58.10
CA GLU A 814 3.67 -20.55 -57.74
C GLU A 814 4.08 -20.16 -56.31
N VAL A 815 4.39 -21.16 -55.48
CA VAL A 815 4.87 -20.94 -54.12
C VAL A 815 6.29 -20.39 -54.17
N ARG A 816 6.47 -19.12 -53.82
CA ARG A 816 7.75 -18.43 -53.80
C ARG A 816 8.59 -18.78 -52.58
N ARG A 817 7.92 -18.92 -51.41
CA ARG A 817 8.60 -19.18 -50.15
C ARG A 817 7.62 -19.78 -49.15
N VAL A 818 8.11 -20.69 -48.28
CA VAL A 818 7.40 -21.14 -47.08
C VAL A 818 8.21 -20.68 -45.87
N ILE A 819 7.56 -19.99 -44.94
CA ILE A 819 8.16 -19.53 -43.69
C ILE A 819 7.59 -20.42 -42.58
N VAL A 820 8.48 -21.23 -41.99
CA VAL A 820 8.11 -22.12 -40.88
C VAL A 820 8.65 -21.56 -39.59
N ARG A 821 7.84 -21.62 -38.57
CA ARG A 821 8.23 -21.44 -37.16
C ARG A 821 7.72 -22.67 -36.40
N ALA A 822 8.51 -23.73 -36.47
CA ALA A 822 8.15 -24.99 -35.87
C ALA A 822 7.93 -24.88 -34.37
N PRO A 823 7.00 -25.61 -33.78
CA PRO A 823 5.95 -26.37 -34.44
C PRO A 823 4.65 -25.58 -34.66
N LYS A 824 4.62 -24.27 -34.44
CA LYS A 824 3.41 -23.46 -34.21
C LYS A 824 2.85 -22.74 -35.44
N LEU A 825 3.67 -22.47 -36.45
CA LEU A 825 3.25 -21.66 -37.59
C LEU A 825 3.92 -22.05 -38.91
N VAL A 826 3.12 -22.14 -39.95
CA VAL A 826 3.57 -22.17 -41.35
C VAL A 826 2.91 -21.06 -42.13
N ASN A 827 3.66 -20.21 -42.81
CA ASN A 827 3.13 -19.18 -43.70
C ASN A 827 3.62 -19.38 -45.11
N VAL A 828 2.69 -19.73 -46.03
CA VAL A 828 2.96 -19.92 -47.47
C VAL A 828 2.85 -18.58 -48.19
N VAL A 829 3.89 -18.19 -48.91
CA VAL A 829 3.95 -16.98 -49.73
C VAL A 829 3.93 -17.35 -51.19
N VAL A 830 2.92 -16.92 -51.91
CA VAL A 830 2.71 -17.13 -53.35
C VAL A 830 2.99 -15.84 -54.13
#